data_47d61745bb0ba0971daa2dd0bb6b687e
#
_entry.id   47d61745bb0ba0971daa2dd0bb6b687e
#
_cell.length_a   1.000
_cell.length_b   1.000
_cell.length_c   1.000
_cell.angle_alpha   90.00
_cell.angle_beta   90.00
_cell.angle_gamma   90.00
#
_symmetry.space_group_name_H-M   'P 1'
#
loop_
_entity.id
_entity.type
_entity.pdbx_description
1 polymer ?
#
loop_
_entity_poly.entity_id
_entity_poly.type
_entity_poly.pdbx_seq_one_letter_code
_entity_poly.pdbx_strand_id
1 'polypeptide(L)'
;MWLNYKFVLFYIAFVAICLCSALASAASFEYLYVEANEGNSSGGHSALQLGDEIFHYQHHDSGFIRLLKENQQDFHFQYRFLQNRRIHSSQVEVSDETFLRLRDHFKLQFLAQDQQFKQLHRLHKDRALLHVLLNRQDAVVGTDFATILRLNAAGLFYAEGELDRQQKDEYIGLVNVKPSQSFSLLGMLRRKIEQHYGQDYLSRRSEQITAQIRSLTPSDWPLEQSMLAVDKFPPAIESFAERYTDHLSGLVAIKVLMEERMLRPDAFLLTLEAVIPEEKEALERLRDQLMLSLVKSIHSRRPDWGYAVLVNIARLVAIDMTLQLDQWVFVDDFGMDSEWISADELAQYAESMQIQIDDALSNWMQMRKVLLSPGDLTEANYSKLEMSANRYFELLKGAWQPAIRVVGEKALPTKSIAVPDWVVPELTQQQLTLALSALNSYEAKFRQELAGYYRYDLITRNCVTELFRTIDRALLPLSQADVDSSKQPKYITEESIRRLGGHISAGYNFIPFVSFQSVQAQYRVMNNVILDSYRDQQLKKQLIQNDRLTVSLRESNTLTSTLYSYHPGDAFFVFFTDGNAVLRPIAGLFNTAAGIGQSVLGLLTWPLDGGKNFKSGATGILMSVPELLFFNIRKGSYKYLSYNQFVRDNASKY
;
A
#
# COMPACT_ATOMS: atom_id res chain seq x y z
N MET A 1 13.18 60.01 37.77
CA MET A 1 12.18 59.49 36.84
C MET A 1 12.70 58.48 35.82
N TRP A 2 14.01 58.41 35.56
CA TRP A 2 14.61 57.47 34.58
C TRP A 2 14.94 56.05 35.12
N LEU A 3 15.05 55.88 36.43
CA LEU A 3 15.37 54.61 37.04
C LEU A 3 14.15 53.62 37.06
N ASN A 4 12.94 54.13 37.14
CA ASN A 4 11.72 53.29 37.17
C ASN A 4 11.36 52.71 35.82
N TYR A 5 11.75 53.33 34.70
CA TYR A 5 11.40 52.82 33.36
C TYR A 5 12.19 51.52 32.99
N LYS A 6 13.45 51.47 33.38
CA LYS A 6 14.29 50.29 33.15
C LYS A 6 13.82 49.07 33.98
N PHE A 7 13.33 49.30 35.19
CA PHE A 7 12.79 48.24 36.05
C PHE A 7 11.46 47.69 35.52
N VAL A 8 10.60 48.54 35.00
CA VAL A 8 9.33 48.17 34.38
C VAL A 8 9.58 47.37 33.09
N LEU A 9 10.52 47.80 32.24
CA LEU A 9 10.94 47.08 31.03
C LEU A 9 11.53 45.71 31.34
N PHE A 10 12.40 45.65 32.37
CA PHE A 10 12.99 44.38 32.82
C PHE A 10 11.93 43.42 33.39
N TYR A 11 10.92 43.91 34.11
CA TYR A 11 9.81 43.13 34.63
C TYR A 11 8.91 42.65 33.54
N ILE A 12 8.59 43.48 32.53
CA ILE A 12 7.79 43.08 31.36
C ILE A 12 8.55 42.06 30.51
N ALA A 13 9.87 42.23 30.29
CA ALA A 13 10.70 41.28 29.59
C ALA A 13 10.79 39.93 30.35
N PHE A 14 10.93 39.98 31.67
CA PHE A 14 10.97 38.78 32.52
C PHE A 14 9.63 38.05 32.55
N VAL A 15 8.50 38.78 32.62
CA VAL A 15 7.16 38.21 32.55
C VAL A 15 6.87 37.66 31.15
N ALA A 16 7.33 38.35 30.09
CA ALA A 16 7.21 37.83 28.70
C ALA A 16 8.05 36.56 28.49
N ILE A 17 9.29 36.49 29.06
CA ILE A 17 10.12 35.28 29.02
C ILE A 17 9.48 34.15 29.83
N CYS A 18 8.92 34.43 31.01
CA CYS A 18 8.20 33.46 31.80
C CYS A 18 6.88 32.99 31.15
N LEU A 19 6.18 33.88 30.42
CA LEU A 19 4.99 33.51 29.63
C LEU A 19 5.35 32.72 28.36
N CYS A 20 6.48 33.01 27.70
CA CYS A 20 6.98 32.21 26.59
C CYS A 20 7.46 30.82 27.00
N SER A 21 8.02 30.67 28.20
CA SER A 21 8.39 29.35 28.74
C SER A 21 7.19 28.53 29.21
N ALA A 22 6.03 29.17 29.48
CA ALA A 22 4.79 28.46 29.88
C ALA A 22 3.99 27.91 28.68
N LEU A 23 4.41 28.19 27.42
CA LEU A 23 3.78 27.71 26.20
C LEU A 23 4.62 26.64 25.46
N ALA A 24 5.70 26.18 26.06
CA ALA A 24 6.37 24.99 25.54
C ALA A 24 5.47 23.77 25.85
N SER A 25 4.57 23.44 24.94
CA SER A 25 3.83 22.17 25.00
C SER A 25 4.87 21.04 25.04
N ALA A 26 4.91 20.27 26.12
CA ALA A 26 5.77 19.10 26.19
C ALA A 26 5.44 18.17 25.01
N ALA A 27 6.45 17.65 24.35
CA ALA A 27 6.23 16.67 23.29
C ALA A 27 5.52 15.44 23.88
N SER A 28 4.68 14.81 23.10
CA SER A 28 3.96 13.61 23.52
C SER A 28 3.81 12.64 22.34
N PHE A 29 3.71 11.36 22.66
CA PHE A 29 3.26 10.36 21.71
C PHE A 29 1.99 9.69 22.26
N GLU A 30 1.24 9.02 21.38
CA GLU A 30 0.05 8.31 21.77
C GLU A 30 0.25 6.79 21.62
N TYR A 31 -0.03 6.04 22.70
CA TYR A 31 -0.16 4.59 22.62
C TYR A 31 -1.62 4.24 22.36
N LEU A 32 -1.89 3.58 21.23
CA LEU A 32 -3.22 3.27 20.76
C LEU A 32 -3.54 1.79 21.01
N TYR A 33 -4.73 1.55 21.56
CA TYR A 33 -5.35 0.24 21.62
C TYR A 33 -6.64 0.25 20.81
N VAL A 34 -6.71 -0.56 19.77
CA VAL A 34 -7.89 -0.78 18.95
C VAL A 34 -8.64 -2.00 19.48
N GLU A 35 -9.90 -1.84 19.89
CA GLU A 35 -10.71 -2.93 20.45
C GLU A 35 -10.79 -4.13 19.49
N ALA A 36 -10.83 -5.34 20.06
CA ALA A 36 -11.13 -6.54 19.30
C ALA A 36 -12.55 -6.48 18.76
N ASN A 37 -12.71 -6.64 17.46
CA ASN A 37 -14.01 -6.60 16.80
C ASN A 37 -14.04 -7.44 15.50
N GLU A 38 -13.01 -8.25 15.26
CA GLU A 38 -12.90 -9.14 14.10
C GLU A 38 -12.38 -10.52 14.52
N GLY A 39 -12.86 -11.58 13.83
CA GLY A 39 -12.65 -12.96 14.22
C GLY A 39 -11.18 -13.40 14.38
N ASN A 40 -10.25 -12.81 13.63
CA ASN A 40 -8.83 -13.14 13.68
C ASN A 40 -8.02 -12.26 14.66
N SER A 41 -8.61 -11.25 15.28
CA SER A 41 -7.95 -10.34 16.22
C SER A 41 -8.61 -10.31 17.58
N SER A 42 -8.79 -11.48 18.21
CA SER A 42 -9.49 -11.65 19.49
C SER A 42 -8.92 -10.85 20.65
N GLY A 43 -7.64 -10.42 20.58
CA GLY A 43 -6.99 -9.56 21.59
C GLY A 43 -7.01 -8.06 21.26
N GLY A 44 -7.53 -7.66 20.11
CA GLY A 44 -7.43 -6.29 19.61
C GLY A 44 -6.12 -6.03 18.87
N HIS A 45 -5.78 -4.74 18.71
CA HIS A 45 -4.56 -4.32 18.02
C HIS A 45 -3.91 -3.15 18.77
N SER A 46 -2.57 -3.02 18.66
CA SER A 46 -1.84 -1.91 19.26
C SER A 46 -1.03 -1.15 18.22
N ALA A 47 -0.96 0.17 18.40
CA ALA A 47 -0.19 1.07 17.54
C ALA A 47 0.47 2.18 18.37
N LEU A 48 1.46 2.84 17.77
CA LEU A 48 2.12 4.00 18.32
C LEU A 48 1.95 5.19 17.37
N GLN A 49 1.40 6.29 17.84
CA GLN A 49 1.26 7.51 17.07
C GLN A 49 2.34 8.53 17.48
N LEU A 50 3.06 9.03 16.50
CA LEU A 50 4.13 10.01 16.63
C LEU A 50 3.85 11.20 15.69
N GLY A 51 3.13 12.19 16.21
CA GLY A 51 2.57 13.27 15.39
C GLY A 51 1.40 12.77 14.55
N ASP A 52 1.46 12.98 13.25
CA ASP A 52 0.46 12.52 12.26
C ASP A 52 0.76 11.11 11.69
N GLU A 53 1.85 10.49 12.09
CA GLU A 53 2.27 9.17 11.64
C GLU A 53 1.94 8.10 12.69
N ILE A 54 1.33 7.00 12.25
CA ILE A 54 1.01 5.84 13.10
C ILE A 54 1.83 4.64 12.66
N PHE A 55 2.49 4.02 13.63
CA PHE A 55 3.32 2.84 13.45
C PHE A 55 2.67 1.65 14.16
N HIS A 56 2.49 0.54 13.44
CA HIS A 56 1.95 -0.67 14.01
C HIS A 56 2.48 -1.92 13.30
N TYR A 57 2.45 -3.05 13.99
CA TYR A 57 2.92 -4.31 13.44
C TYR A 57 1.75 -5.19 13.03
N GLN A 58 1.78 -5.72 11.81
CA GLN A 58 0.78 -6.66 11.31
C GLN A 58 1.43 -7.98 10.87
N HIS A 59 0.68 -9.07 11.03
CA HIS A 59 1.00 -10.36 10.44
C HIS A 59 0.80 -10.29 8.92
N HIS A 60 1.74 -10.85 8.18
CA HIS A 60 1.68 -10.98 6.72
C HIS A 60 1.60 -12.47 6.35
N ASP A 61 0.94 -12.81 5.23
CA ASP A 61 0.70 -14.18 4.77
C ASP A 61 1.97 -15.03 4.60
N SER A 62 3.12 -14.38 4.44
CA SER A 62 4.43 -15.04 4.46
C SER A 62 4.89 -15.60 5.82
N GLY A 63 4.09 -15.44 6.89
CA GLY A 63 4.42 -15.85 8.26
C GLY A 63 5.34 -14.87 9.00
N PHE A 64 5.57 -13.69 8.44
CA PHE A 64 6.36 -12.62 9.06
C PHE A 64 5.47 -11.53 9.65
N ILE A 65 6.00 -10.84 10.66
CA ILE A 65 5.41 -9.62 11.17
C ILE A 65 6.07 -8.41 10.49
N ARG A 66 5.27 -7.46 10.01
CA ARG A 66 5.74 -6.25 9.34
C ARG A 66 5.36 -5.00 10.10
N LEU A 67 6.29 -4.08 10.22
CA LEU A 67 6.03 -2.71 10.66
C LEU A 67 5.40 -1.93 9.50
N LEU A 68 4.22 -1.41 9.75
CA LEU A 68 3.50 -0.52 8.84
C LEU A 68 3.58 0.91 9.37
N LYS A 69 3.53 1.85 8.44
CA LYS A 69 3.44 3.28 8.71
C LYS A 69 2.26 3.83 7.93
N GLU A 70 1.29 4.37 8.64
CA GLU A 70 0.09 4.98 8.07
C GLU A 70 -0.05 6.43 8.54
N ASN A 71 -0.79 7.24 7.82
CA ASN A 71 -1.20 8.53 8.35
C ASN A 71 -2.38 8.36 9.33
N GLN A 72 -2.54 9.32 10.23
CA GLN A 72 -3.57 9.29 11.26
C GLN A 72 -4.99 9.20 10.67
N GLN A 73 -5.27 9.90 9.57
CA GLN A 73 -6.61 9.92 8.97
C GLN A 73 -6.96 8.57 8.37
N ASP A 74 -6.04 7.94 7.64
CA ASP A 74 -6.24 6.62 7.01
C ASP A 74 -6.44 5.54 8.09
N PHE A 75 -5.59 5.53 9.13
CA PHE A 75 -5.71 4.60 10.25
C PHE A 75 -7.06 4.75 10.97
N HIS A 76 -7.48 5.98 11.25
CA HIS A 76 -8.78 6.22 11.90
C HIS A 76 -9.95 5.85 11.00
N PHE A 77 -9.88 6.12 9.69
CA PHE A 77 -10.91 5.73 8.75
C PHE A 77 -11.03 4.20 8.70
N GLN A 78 -9.91 3.51 8.56
CA GLN A 78 -9.87 2.04 8.50
C GLN A 78 -10.47 1.40 9.75
N TYR A 79 -9.98 1.78 10.93
CA TYR A 79 -10.36 1.08 12.16
C TYR A 79 -11.68 1.57 12.76
N ARG A 80 -11.95 2.89 12.78
CA ARG A 80 -13.14 3.43 13.45
C ARG A 80 -14.39 3.42 12.58
N PHE A 81 -14.23 3.52 11.26
CA PHE A 81 -15.35 3.62 10.31
C PHE A 81 -15.54 2.32 9.52
N LEU A 82 -14.54 1.85 8.79
CA LEU A 82 -14.71 0.61 8.02
C LEU A 82 -14.83 -0.63 8.90
N GLN A 83 -13.99 -0.75 9.94
CA GLN A 83 -14.04 -1.87 10.87
C GLN A 83 -14.94 -1.61 12.08
N ASN A 84 -15.47 -0.42 12.27
CA ASN A 84 -16.35 -0.05 13.38
C ASN A 84 -15.77 -0.41 14.75
N ARG A 85 -14.51 -0.09 15.02
CA ARG A 85 -13.78 -0.37 16.25
C ARG A 85 -13.51 0.92 17.02
N ARG A 86 -13.57 0.87 18.34
CA ARG A 86 -13.10 1.97 19.19
C ARG A 86 -11.59 1.96 19.26
N ILE A 87 -11.01 3.16 19.36
CA ILE A 87 -9.59 3.34 19.62
C ILE A 87 -9.44 4.01 20.99
N HIS A 88 -8.75 3.36 21.91
CA HIS A 88 -8.34 3.96 23.18
C HIS A 88 -6.94 4.53 22.97
N SER A 89 -6.76 5.81 23.30
CA SER A 89 -5.49 6.50 23.23
C SER A 89 -5.02 6.90 24.60
N SER A 90 -3.75 6.61 24.92
CA SER A 90 -3.04 7.13 26.09
C SER A 90 -1.92 8.05 25.63
N GLN A 91 -2.04 9.33 25.93
CA GLN A 91 -1.05 10.35 25.61
C GLN A 91 0.06 10.34 26.67
N VAL A 92 1.28 9.99 26.24
CA VAL A 92 2.47 9.89 27.08
C VAL A 92 3.35 11.11 26.91
N GLU A 93 3.64 11.79 28.01
CA GLU A 93 4.55 12.94 28.04
C GLU A 93 6.01 12.49 27.89
N VAL A 94 6.74 13.17 27.00
CA VAL A 94 8.17 12.93 26.77
C VAL A 94 8.88 14.24 26.47
N SER A 95 10.21 14.26 26.57
CA SER A 95 11.00 15.38 26.04
C SER A 95 11.01 15.36 24.50
N ASP A 96 11.23 16.52 23.90
CA ASP A 96 11.42 16.66 22.42
C ASP A 96 12.51 15.71 21.91
N GLU A 97 13.62 15.60 22.63
CA GLU A 97 14.70 14.65 22.31
C GLU A 97 14.20 13.21 22.26
N THR A 98 13.40 12.79 23.26
CA THR A 98 12.86 11.44 23.32
C THR A 98 11.84 11.19 22.20
N PHE A 99 10.98 12.17 21.92
CA PHE A 99 10.02 12.10 20.80
C PHE A 99 10.72 11.92 19.46
N LEU A 100 11.71 12.78 19.16
CA LEU A 100 12.47 12.69 17.91
C LEU A 100 13.21 11.36 17.80
N ARG A 101 13.80 10.89 18.89
CA ARG A 101 14.51 9.62 18.94
C ARG A 101 13.62 8.43 18.66
N LEU A 102 12.41 8.37 19.26
CA LEU A 102 11.41 7.34 18.98
C LEU A 102 10.99 7.41 17.50
N ARG A 103 10.58 8.58 17.03
CA ARG A 103 10.10 8.78 15.65
C ARG A 103 11.15 8.34 14.61
N ASP A 104 12.37 8.80 14.78
CA ASP A 104 13.43 8.54 13.82
C ASP A 104 13.85 7.06 13.83
N HIS A 105 13.81 6.40 15.00
CA HIS A 105 14.09 4.97 15.09
C HIS A 105 12.97 4.13 14.44
N PHE A 106 11.69 4.45 14.68
CA PHE A 106 10.57 3.77 14.02
C PHE A 106 10.62 3.95 12.50
N LYS A 107 10.93 5.15 12.02
CA LYS A 107 11.14 5.41 10.58
C LYS A 107 12.29 4.60 10.00
N LEU A 108 13.43 4.59 10.70
CA LEU A 108 14.61 3.82 10.26
C LEU A 108 14.28 2.33 10.18
N GLN A 109 13.64 1.77 11.20
CA GLN A 109 13.28 0.36 11.22
C GLN A 109 12.26 0.02 10.13
N PHE A 110 11.26 0.87 9.87
CA PHE A 110 10.32 0.71 8.77
C PHE A 110 11.04 0.67 7.42
N LEU A 111 11.94 1.61 7.15
CA LEU A 111 12.70 1.67 5.90
C LEU A 111 13.67 0.49 5.76
N ALA A 112 14.36 0.12 6.85
CA ALA A 112 15.29 -1.01 6.84
C ALA A 112 14.56 -2.33 6.55
N GLN A 113 13.44 -2.58 7.23
CA GLN A 113 12.61 -3.75 7.02
C GLN A 113 12.07 -3.80 5.58
N ASP A 114 11.56 -2.70 5.04
CA ASP A 114 11.09 -2.62 3.67
C ASP A 114 12.19 -3.01 2.67
N GLN A 115 13.40 -2.49 2.83
CA GLN A 115 14.54 -2.84 1.98
C GLN A 115 14.97 -4.30 2.13
N GLN A 116 14.90 -4.85 3.33
CA GLN A 116 15.21 -6.27 3.57
C GLN A 116 14.22 -7.19 2.84
N PHE A 117 12.92 -6.89 2.87
CA PHE A 117 11.92 -7.66 2.12
C PHE A 117 12.02 -7.45 0.60
N LYS A 118 12.34 -6.22 0.15
CA LYS A 118 12.64 -5.97 -1.26
C LYS A 118 13.85 -6.77 -1.74
N GLN A 119 14.88 -6.89 -0.91
CA GLN A 119 16.05 -7.72 -1.24
C GLN A 119 15.66 -9.19 -1.37
N LEU A 120 14.82 -9.73 -0.47
CA LEU A 120 14.32 -11.10 -0.60
C LEU A 120 13.55 -11.29 -1.93
N HIS A 121 12.73 -10.33 -2.31
CA HIS A 121 12.01 -10.39 -3.58
C HIS A 121 12.96 -10.35 -4.80
N ARG A 122 14.05 -9.56 -4.74
CA ARG A 122 15.10 -9.56 -5.77
C ARG A 122 15.79 -10.92 -5.90
N LEU A 123 16.11 -11.57 -4.77
CA LEU A 123 16.69 -12.92 -4.80
C LEU A 123 15.75 -13.94 -5.46
N HIS A 124 14.42 -13.83 -5.22
CA HIS A 124 13.43 -14.67 -5.90
C HIS A 124 13.41 -14.44 -7.42
N LYS A 125 13.51 -13.18 -7.86
CA LYS A 125 13.62 -12.85 -9.30
C LYS A 125 14.89 -13.36 -9.92
N ASP A 126 16.04 -13.22 -9.23
CA ASP A 126 17.32 -13.72 -9.69
C ASP A 126 17.29 -15.26 -9.86
N ARG A 127 16.70 -15.97 -8.89
CA ARG A 127 16.50 -17.42 -8.98
C ARG A 127 15.61 -17.79 -10.16
N ALA A 128 14.51 -17.08 -10.37
CA ALA A 128 13.62 -17.31 -11.49
C ALA A 128 14.35 -17.13 -12.85
N LEU A 129 15.15 -16.07 -12.99
CA LEU A 129 15.95 -15.85 -14.21
C LEU A 129 16.95 -16.97 -14.46
N LEU A 130 17.70 -17.40 -13.42
CA LEU A 130 18.67 -18.50 -13.55
C LEU A 130 17.99 -19.80 -13.99
N HIS A 131 16.79 -20.11 -13.44
CA HIS A 131 16.02 -21.28 -13.89
C HIS A 131 15.54 -21.15 -15.34
N VAL A 132 15.06 -19.98 -15.76
CA VAL A 132 14.66 -19.74 -17.16
C VAL A 132 15.84 -19.94 -18.10
N LEU A 133 17.02 -19.42 -17.76
CA LEU A 133 18.22 -19.55 -18.60
C LEU A 133 18.73 -21.00 -18.67
N LEU A 134 18.66 -21.77 -17.57
CA LEU A 134 19.02 -23.20 -17.54
C LEU A 134 18.05 -24.03 -18.38
N ASN A 135 16.73 -23.85 -18.20
CA ASN A 135 15.71 -24.62 -18.92
C ASN A 135 15.75 -24.39 -20.45
N ARG A 136 16.20 -23.21 -20.89
CA ARG A 136 16.43 -22.96 -22.32
C ARG A 136 17.52 -23.81 -22.92
N GLN A 137 18.57 -24.11 -22.14
CA GLN A 137 19.66 -24.95 -22.60
C GLN A 137 19.27 -26.45 -22.64
N ASP A 138 18.38 -26.87 -21.75
CA ASP A 138 17.94 -28.25 -21.60
C ASP A 138 16.68 -28.61 -22.39
N ALA A 139 16.11 -27.66 -23.17
CA ALA A 139 14.86 -27.81 -23.94
C ALA A 139 13.61 -28.23 -23.11
N VAL A 140 13.64 -28.09 -21.79
CA VAL A 140 12.53 -28.41 -20.89
C VAL A 140 11.82 -27.09 -20.49
N VAL A 141 10.64 -26.86 -21.05
CA VAL A 141 9.83 -25.69 -20.72
C VAL A 141 9.06 -25.95 -19.42
N GLY A 142 9.57 -25.46 -18.30
CA GLY A 142 8.83 -25.38 -17.03
C GLY A 142 8.11 -24.03 -16.94
N THR A 143 6.79 -24.05 -16.89
CA THR A 143 5.91 -22.87 -17.07
C THR A 143 5.84 -21.91 -15.87
N ASP A 144 6.25 -22.31 -14.67
CA ASP A 144 5.96 -21.52 -13.46
C ASP A 144 6.90 -20.31 -13.24
N PHE A 145 8.15 -20.38 -13.71
CA PHE A 145 9.12 -19.31 -13.48
C PHE A 145 9.02 -18.13 -14.46
N ALA A 146 8.48 -18.36 -15.66
CA ALA A 146 8.27 -17.32 -16.66
C ALA A 146 7.21 -16.28 -16.21
N THR A 147 6.32 -16.66 -15.30
CA THR A 147 5.29 -15.78 -14.74
C THR A 147 5.86 -14.72 -13.79
N ILE A 148 7.03 -14.95 -13.20
CA ILE A 148 7.65 -14.04 -12.22
C ILE A 148 8.45 -12.92 -12.91
N LEU A 149 9.02 -13.22 -14.09
CA LEU A 149 9.82 -12.25 -14.85
C LEU A 149 8.97 -11.60 -15.92
N ARG A 150 8.55 -10.39 -15.67
CA ARG A 150 7.74 -9.59 -16.58
C ARG A 150 8.42 -8.28 -16.94
N LEU A 151 8.17 -7.81 -18.15
CA LEU A 151 8.69 -6.57 -18.68
C LEU A 151 7.59 -5.50 -18.59
N ASN A 152 7.69 -4.66 -17.59
CA ASN A 152 6.70 -3.61 -17.31
C ASN A 152 6.65 -2.56 -18.45
N ALA A 153 5.45 -2.02 -18.70
CA ALA A 153 5.10 -1.08 -19.75
C ALA A 153 5.29 -1.59 -21.20
N ALA A 154 6.00 -2.70 -21.42
CA ALA A 154 6.10 -3.28 -22.75
C ALA A 154 4.75 -3.78 -23.29
N GLY A 155 3.85 -4.22 -22.38
CA GLY A 155 2.48 -4.62 -22.69
C GLY A 155 1.57 -3.49 -23.19
N LEU A 156 2.00 -2.23 -23.07
CA LEU A 156 1.32 -1.10 -23.71
C LEU A 156 1.45 -1.12 -25.23
N PHE A 157 2.53 -1.71 -25.76
CA PHE A 157 2.88 -1.72 -27.17
C PHE A 157 2.80 -3.09 -27.83
N TYR A 158 3.08 -4.16 -27.09
CA TYR A 158 3.18 -5.52 -27.59
C TYR A 158 2.23 -6.47 -26.86
N ALA A 159 1.65 -7.41 -27.59
CA ALA A 159 0.89 -8.50 -27.01
C ALA A 159 1.79 -9.58 -26.40
N GLU A 160 1.25 -10.44 -25.57
CA GLU A 160 1.97 -11.57 -24.98
C GLU A 160 2.55 -12.46 -26.07
N GLY A 161 3.85 -12.76 -26.01
CA GLY A 161 4.58 -13.56 -26.98
C GLY A 161 4.76 -12.90 -28.35
N GLU A 162 4.34 -11.67 -28.57
CA GLU A 162 4.48 -10.99 -29.87
C GLU A 162 5.95 -10.67 -30.18
N LEU A 163 6.71 -10.26 -29.16
CA LEU A 163 8.13 -9.97 -29.32
C LEU A 163 8.95 -11.22 -29.75
N ASP A 164 8.52 -12.41 -29.37
CA ASP A 164 9.19 -13.66 -29.73
C ASP A 164 8.86 -14.15 -31.15
N ARG A 165 7.69 -13.78 -31.68
CA ARG A 165 7.21 -14.17 -33.02
C ARG A 165 7.80 -13.36 -34.15
N GLN A 166 8.30 -12.18 -33.91
CA GLN A 166 8.84 -11.29 -34.94
C GLN A 166 10.15 -11.75 -35.61
N GLN A 167 10.70 -12.90 -35.19
CA GLN A 167 11.76 -13.56 -35.96
C GLN A 167 11.26 -14.51 -37.07
N LYS A 168 9.94 -14.77 -37.14
CA LYS A 168 9.34 -15.55 -38.22
C LYS A 168 8.35 -14.64 -38.97
N ASP A 169 8.71 -14.29 -40.18
CA ASP A 169 7.89 -13.56 -41.12
C ASP A 169 6.44 -14.03 -41.14
N GLU A 170 5.51 -13.15 -40.75
CA GLU A 170 4.23 -12.92 -41.43
C GLU A 170 3.35 -11.98 -40.60
N TYR A 171 3.30 -10.75 -41.01
CA TYR A 171 2.31 -9.79 -40.53
C TYR A 171 1.06 -9.88 -41.43
N ILE A 172 0.06 -10.67 -41.03
CA ILE A 172 -1.28 -10.56 -41.58
C ILE A 172 -2.03 -9.50 -40.83
N GLY A 173 -2.32 -8.40 -41.52
CA GLY A 173 -2.99 -7.25 -41.00
C GLY A 173 -4.39 -7.53 -40.45
N LEU A 174 -4.63 -7.06 -39.27
CA LEU A 174 -5.95 -6.78 -38.70
C LEU A 174 -5.85 -5.49 -37.90
N VAL A 175 -6.22 -4.43 -38.47
CA VAL A 175 -7.06 -3.30 -38.11
C VAL A 175 -6.81 -2.14 -39.04
N ASN A 176 -7.77 -1.89 -39.94
CA ASN A 176 -7.85 -0.65 -40.74
C ASN A 176 -8.27 0.54 -39.83
N VAL A 177 -7.40 0.99 -38.97
CA VAL A 177 -7.44 2.36 -38.46
C VAL A 177 -6.46 3.14 -39.31
N LYS A 178 -6.93 4.11 -40.09
CA LYS A 178 -6.07 4.98 -40.91
C LYS A 178 -5.03 5.64 -39.98
N PRO A 179 -3.75 5.35 -40.14
CA PRO A 179 -2.71 5.80 -39.19
C PRO A 179 -2.12 7.14 -39.61
N SER A 180 -2.95 8.17 -39.83
CA SER A 180 -2.40 9.34 -40.50
C SER A 180 -1.76 10.40 -39.59
N GLN A 181 -1.98 10.37 -38.27
CA GLN A 181 -1.46 11.46 -37.43
C GLN A 181 -0.54 11.03 -36.28
N SER A 182 -0.76 9.90 -35.62
CA SER A 182 0.12 9.44 -34.55
C SER A 182 1.47 8.87 -35.04
N PHE A 183 1.55 8.34 -36.26
CA PHE A 183 2.83 8.07 -36.93
C PHE A 183 3.68 9.33 -37.07
N SER A 184 3.06 10.49 -37.27
CA SER A 184 3.80 11.74 -37.32
C SER A 184 4.44 12.11 -36.00
N LEU A 185 3.83 11.78 -34.85
CA LEU A 185 4.34 12.13 -33.51
C LEU A 185 5.58 11.32 -33.13
N LEU A 186 5.52 9.98 -33.23
CA LEU A 186 6.69 9.12 -32.94
C LEU A 186 7.79 9.33 -33.99
N GLY A 187 7.44 9.54 -35.23
CA GLY A 187 8.39 9.92 -36.26
C GLY A 187 9.03 11.30 -36.06
N MET A 188 8.30 12.26 -35.45
CA MET A 188 8.88 13.54 -35.04
C MET A 188 9.83 13.35 -33.84
N LEU A 189 9.45 12.55 -32.85
CA LEU A 189 10.33 12.25 -31.72
C LEU A 189 11.60 11.55 -32.15
N ARG A 190 11.49 10.53 -33.02
CA ARG A 190 12.62 9.83 -33.60
C ARG A 190 13.56 10.81 -34.36
N ARG A 191 13.03 11.64 -35.22
CA ARG A 191 13.84 12.65 -35.93
C ARG A 191 14.54 13.63 -35.02
N LYS A 192 13.88 14.08 -33.93
CA LYS A 192 14.53 14.94 -32.92
C LYS A 192 15.68 14.23 -32.21
N ILE A 193 15.53 12.95 -31.90
CA ILE A 193 16.60 12.12 -31.31
C ILE A 193 17.77 11.98 -32.30
N GLU A 194 17.48 11.63 -33.54
CA GLU A 194 18.47 11.45 -34.58
C GLU A 194 19.20 12.78 -34.94
N GLN A 195 18.49 13.91 -34.92
CA GLN A 195 19.10 15.25 -35.10
C GLN A 195 20.03 15.61 -33.93
N HIS A 196 19.67 15.20 -32.70
CA HIS A 196 20.47 15.55 -31.51
C HIS A 196 21.69 14.64 -31.33
N TYR A 197 21.58 13.33 -31.62
CA TYR A 197 22.60 12.33 -31.33
C TYR A 197 23.24 11.68 -32.59
N GLY A 198 22.75 11.99 -33.78
CA GLY A 198 23.16 11.40 -35.08
C GLY A 198 22.15 10.38 -35.62
N GLN A 199 22.11 10.24 -36.97
CA GLN A 199 21.11 9.43 -37.66
C GLN A 199 21.11 7.95 -37.27
N ASP A 200 22.27 7.36 -36.98
CA ASP A 200 22.40 5.95 -36.60
C ASP A 200 22.33 5.73 -35.08
N TYR A 201 21.93 6.75 -34.33
CA TYR A 201 22.00 6.69 -32.86
C TYR A 201 21.18 5.54 -32.27
N LEU A 202 19.93 5.35 -32.68
CA LEU A 202 19.06 4.31 -32.18
C LEU A 202 19.60 2.91 -32.48
N SER A 203 20.11 2.68 -33.68
CA SER A 203 20.73 1.41 -34.07
C SER A 203 21.97 1.10 -33.24
N ARG A 204 22.89 2.04 -33.12
CA ARG A 204 24.08 1.90 -32.27
C ARG A 204 23.74 1.68 -30.81
N ARG A 205 22.71 2.37 -30.29
CA ARG A 205 22.25 2.21 -28.92
C ARG A 205 21.64 0.82 -28.67
N SER A 206 20.87 0.31 -29.65
CA SER A 206 20.32 -1.05 -29.62
C SER A 206 21.44 -2.11 -29.59
N GLU A 207 22.46 -1.97 -30.47
CA GLU A 207 23.62 -2.87 -30.47
C GLU A 207 24.40 -2.81 -29.15
N GLN A 208 24.62 -1.61 -28.61
CA GLN A 208 25.28 -1.43 -27.32
C GLN A 208 24.54 -2.15 -26.19
N ILE A 209 23.22 -1.99 -26.10
CA ILE A 209 22.42 -2.64 -25.04
C ILE A 209 22.41 -4.16 -25.25
N THR A 210 22.30 -4.63 -26.49
CA THR A 210 22.39 -6.05 -26.81
C THR A 210 23.73 -6.64 -26.33
N ALA A 211 24.83 -5.96 -26.59
CA ALA A 211 26.15 -6.37 -26.10
C ALA A 211 26.22 -6.37 -24.55
N GLN A 212 25.63 -5.36 -23.92
CA GLN A 212 25.51 -5.29 -22.44
C GLN A 212 24.72 -6.48 -21.88
N ILE A 213 23.59 -6.85 -22.49
CA ILE A 213 22.80 -8.02 -22.07
C ILE A 213 23.61 -9.30 -22.20
N ARG A 214 24.30 -9.51 -23.33
CA ARG A 214 25.12 -10.70 -23.57
C ARG A 214 26.26 -10.83 -22.56
N SER A 215 26.85 -9.70 -22.15
CA SER A 215 27.95 -9.68 -21.17
C SER A 215 27.50 -9.69 -19.71
N LEU A 216 26.21 -9.73 -19.41
CA LEU A 216 25.71 -9.78 -18.04
C LEU A 216 26.14 -11.08 -17.33
N THR A 217 26.59 -10.92 -16.10
CA THR A 217 26.94 -12.04 -15.21
C THR A 217 26.06 -12.00 -13.96
N PRO A 218 25.76 -13.17 -13.35
CA PRO A 218 25.12 -13.24 -12.06
C PRO A 218 25.88 -12.42 -11.00
N SER A 219 25.16 -11.96 -10.00
CA SER A 219 25.75 -11.21 -8.88
C SER A 219 26.60 -12.11 -7.98
N ASP A 220 27.53 -11.53 -7.24
CA ASP A 220 28.21 -12.22 -6.16
C ASP A 220 27.33 -12.21 -4.90
N TRP A 221 27.13 -13.36 -4.29
CA TRP A 221 26.36 -13.52 -3.05
C TRP A 221 27.28 -13.99 -1.91
N PRO A 222 27.84 -13.06 -1.09
CA PRO A 222 28.79 -13.41 -0.05
C PRO A 222 28.11 -14.09 1.14
N LEU A 223 28.64 -15.23 1.58
CA LEU A 223 28.07 -16.06 2.67
C LEU A 223 28.70 -15.79 4.05
N GLU A 224 29.83 -15.09 4.13
CA GLU A 224 30.72 -15.13 5.29
C GLU A 224 30.30 -14.24 6.46
N GLN A 225 29.42 -13.26 6.28
CA GLN A 225 29.03 -12.31 7.32
C GLN A 225 27.54 -12.38 7.65
N SER A 226 27.13 -11.97 8.87
CA SER A 226 25.73 -11.70 9.18
C SER A 226 25.24 -10.57 8.29
N MET A 227 24.12 -10.82 7.60
CA MET A 227 23.64 -9.94 6.54
C MET A 227 22.66 -8.88 7.05
N LEU A 228 22.01 -9.18 8.18
CA LEU A 228 20.87 -8.38 8.66
C LEU A 228 21.05 -7.91 10.09
N ALA A 229 20.48 -6.73 10.35
CA ALA A 229 20.12 -6.24 11.67
C ALA A 229 18.78 -5.51 11.52
N VAL A 230 18.01 -5.43 12.60
CA VAL A 230 16.61 -4.94 12.56
C VAL A 230 16.51 -3.48 12.08
N ASP A 231 17.51 -2.68 12.40
CA ASP A 231 17.59 -1.24 12.12
C ASP A 231 18.62 -0.90 11.03
N LYS A 232 19.10 -1.88 10.29
CA LYS A 232 20.10 -1.68 9.22
C LYS A 232 19.58 -2.12 7.87
N PHE A 233 19.96 -1.36 6.87
CA PHE A 233 19.73 -1.73 5.48
C PHE A 233 20.51 -3.01 5.15
N PRO A 234 19.97 -3.89 4.31
CA PRO A 234 20.71 -5.05 3.84
C PRO A 234 21.92 -4.60 2.98
N PRO A 235 22.93 -5.46 2.80
CA PRO A 235 23.99 -5.18 1.85
C PRO A 235 23.42 -4.83 0.47
N ALA A 236 23.95 -3.80 -0.17
CA ALA A 236 23.55 -3.43 -1.51
C ALA A 236 24.08 -4.47 -2.52
N ILE A 237 23.21 -5.36 -2.96
CA ILE A 237 23.49 -6.32 -4.02
C ILE A 237 22.62 -5.95 -5.22
N GLU A 238 23.25 -5.73 -6.36
CA GLU A 238 22.54 -5.51 -7.61
C GLU A 238 21.91 -6.81 -8.09
N SER A 239 20.60 -6.82 -8.28
CA SER A 239 19.88 -7.99 -8.79
C SER A 239 20.27 -8.28 -10.25
N PHE A 240 20.61 -9.51 -10.53
CA PHE A 240 20.88 -9.98 -11.89
C PHE A 240 19.65 -9.87 -12.79
N ALA A 241 18.48 -10.23 -12.24
CA ALA A 241 17.21 -10.16 -12.95
C ALA A 241 16.78 -8.70 -13.21
N GLU A 242 16.99 -7.78 -12.25
CA GLU A 242 16.66 -6.36 -12.45
C GLU A 242 17.56 -5.78 -13.54
N ARG A 243 18.86 -5.99 -13.51
CA ARG A 243 19.79 -5.55 -14.59
C ARG A 243 19.38 -6.09 -15.96
N TYR A 244 19.00 -7.35 -16.02
CA TYR A 244 18.54 -7.97 -17.26
C TYR A 244 17.24 -7.34 -17.78
N THR A 245 16.22 -7.20 -16.93
CA THR A 245 14.93 -6.60 -17.32
C THR A 245 15.04 -5.11 -17.63
N ASP A 246 15.91 -4.38 -16.95
CA ASP A 246 16.17 -2.96 -17.23
C ASP A 246 16.79 -2.78 -18.62
N HIS A 247 17.78 -3.56 -18.97
CA HIS A 247 18.36 -3.53 -20.32
C HIS A 247 17.35 -3.94 -21.40
N LEU A 248 16.54 -4.98 -21.15
CA LEU A 248 15.48 -5.37 -22.06
C LEU A 248 14.43 -4.27 -22.24
N SER A 249 14.03 -3.59 -21.15
CA SER A 249 13.12 -2.44 -21.24
C SER A 249 13.69 -1.34 -22.11
N GLY A 250 14.99 -1.07 -21.98
CA GLY A 250 15.71 -0.13 -22.84
C GLY A 250 15.71 -0.55 -24.31
N LEU A 251 15.94 -1.84 -24.58
CA LEU A 251 15.94 -2.38 -25.93
C LEU A 251 14.54 -2.31 -26.57
N VAL A 252 13.48 -2.61 -25.80
CA VAL A 252 12.09 -2.49 -26.25
C VAL A 252 11.72 -1.02 -26.49
N ALA A 253 12.15 -0.09 -25.64
CA ALA A 253 11.91 1.34 -25.83
C ALA A 253 12.53 1.85 -27.15
N ILE A 254 13.76 1.42 -27.47
CA ILE A 254 14.40 1.74 -28.74
C ILE A 254 13.64 1.12 -29.91
N LYS A 255 13.22 -0.15 -29.79
CA LYS A 255 12.44 -0.85 -30.81
C LYS A 255 11.11 -0.14 -31.10
N VAL A 256 10.39 0.29 -30.07
CA VAL A 256 9.15 1.09 -30.19
C VAL A 256 9.40 2.36 -31.03
N LEU A 257 10.52 3.07 -30.79
CA LEU A 257 10.86 4.28 -31.53
C LEU A 257 11.31 3.99 -32.97
N MET A 258 12.06 2.92 -33.19
CA MET A 258 12.53 2.54 -34.55
C MET A 258 11.38 2.08 -35.44
N GLU A 259 10.42 1.35 -34.89
CA GLU A 259 9.24 0.84 -35.58
C GLU A 259 8.08 1.85 -35.61
N GLU A 260 8.22 2.99 -34.94
CA GLU A 260 7.12 3.94 -34.70
C GLU A 260 5.86 3.22 -34.19
N ARG A 261 6.06 2.30 -33.25
CA ARG A 261 5.06 1.36 -32.78
C ARG A 261 3.94 2.07 -32.01
N MET A 262 2.69 1.84 -32.46
CA MET A 262 1.50 2.38 -31.80
C MET A 262 1.19 1.65 -30.49
N LEU A 263 0.49 2.34 -29.59
CA LEU A 263 -0.12 1.70 -28.42
C LEU A 263 -1.18 0.70 -28.87
N ARG A 264 -1.31 -0.37 -28.09
CA ARG A 264 -2.38 -1.36 -28.30
C ARG A 264 -3.76 -0.74 -27.97
N PRO A 265 -4.84 -1.19 -28.66
CA PRO A 265 -6.19 -0.69 -28.40
C PRO A 265 -6.67 -0.85 -26.94
N ASP A 266 -6.19 -1.89 -26.23
CA ASP A 266 -6.48 -2.14 -24.82
C ASP A 266 -5.54 -1.43 -23.85
N ALA A 267 -4.62 -0.62 -24.35
CA ALA A 267 -3.73 0.23 -23.56
C ALA A 267 -4.27 1.65 -23.36
N PHE A 268 -5.45 1.94 -23.88
CA PHE A 268 -6.10 3.24 -23.74
C PHE A 268 -7.33 3.16 -22.84
N LEU A 269 -7.50 4.19 -22.04
CA LEU A 269 -8.76 4.59 -21.44
C LEU A 269 -9.31 5.78 -22.26
N LEU A 270 -10.24 5.52 -23.14
CA LEU A 270 -10.97 6.57 -23.88
C LEU A 270 -12.22 6.95 -23.09
N THR A 271 -12.37 8.24 -22.80
CA THR A 271 -13.54 8.78 -22.09
C THR A 271 -14.46 9.54 -23.06
N LEU A 272 -15.69 9.81 -22.63
CA LEU A 272 -16.62 10.69 -23.34
C LEU A 272 -16.54 12.14 -22.84
N GLU A 273 -15.63 12.41 -21.91
CA GLU A 273 -15.48 13.73 -21.30
C GLU A 273 -14.69 14.68 -22.19
N ALA A 274 -15.26 15.82 -22.46
CA ALA A 274 -14.60 16.85 -23.28
C ALA A 274 -13.47 17.54 -22.53
N VAL A 275 -12.47 17.98 -23.29
CA VAL A 275 -11.36 18.80 -22.81
C VAL A 275 -11.66 20.27 -23.10
N ILE A 276 -11.59 21.11 -22.08
CA ILE A 276 -11.82 22.55 -22.23
C ILE A 276 -10.55 23.24 -22.80
N PRO A 277 -10.69 24.45 -23.40
CA PRO A 277 -9.55 25.13 -24.04
C PRO A 277 -8.36 25.36 -23.11
N GLU A 278 -8.58 25.70 -21.86
CA GLU A 278 -7.52 25.95 -20.87
C GLU A 278 -6.75 24.65 -20.52
N GLU A 279 -7.44 23.52 -20.47
CA GLU A 279 -6.81 22.19 -20.28
C GLU A 279 -5.97 21.81 -21.50
N LYS A 280 -6.45 22.14 -22.73
CA LYS A 280 -5.68 21.90 -23.96
C LYS A 280 -4.34 22.63 -23.95
N GLU A 281 -4.33 23.91 -23.61
CA GLU A 281 -3.09 24.69 -23.50
C GLU A 281 -2.10 24.07 -22.50
N ALA A 282 -2.61 23.59 -21.35
CA ALA A 282 -1.77 22.93 -20.37
C ALA A 282 -1.20 21.59 -20.90
N LEU A 283 -2.03 20.81 -21.60
CA LEU A 283 -1.62 19.55 -22.22
C LEU A 283 -0.62 19.74 -23.38
N GLU A 284 -0.77 20.78 -24.19
CA GLU A 284 0.20 21.12 -25.23
C GLU A 284 1.58 21.44 -24.64
N ARG A 285 1.63 22.25 -23.59
CA ARG A 285 2.88 22.52 -22.88
C ARG A 285 3.50 21.23 -22.29
N LEU A 286 2.69 20.38 -21.66
CA LEU A 286 3.18 19.10 -21.11
C LEU A 286 3.67 18.17 -22.22
N ARG A 287 2.96 18.05 -23.36
CA ARG A 287 3.37 17.27 -24.53
C ARG A 287 4.76 17.69 -25.00
N ASP A 288 4.98 19.01 -25.15
CA ASP A 288 6.25 19.56 -25.61
C ASP A 288 7.38 19.33 -24.60
N GLN A 289 7.10 19.44 -23.29
CA GLN A 289 8.04 19.11 -22.21
C GLN A 289 8.40 17.62 -22.22
N LEU A 290 7.41 16.72 -22.34
CA LEU A 290 7.64 15.28 -22.44
C LEU A 290 8.47 14.92 -23.66
N MET A 291 8.22 15.54 -24.81
CA MET A 291 9.01 15.32 -26.02
C MET A 291 10.49 15.69 -25.80
N LEU A 292 10.78 16.83 -25.16
CA LEU A 292 12.14 17.24 -24.81
C LEU A 292 12.79 16.34 -23.76
N SER A 293 12.00 15.91 -22.75
CA SER A 293 12.45 14.98 -21.74
C SER A 293 12.81 13.62 -22.33
N LEU A 294 12.01 13.09 -23.24
CA LEU A 294 12.26 11.82 -23.93
C LEU A 294 13.56 11.84 -24.73
N VAL A 295 13.85 12.95 -25.47
CA VAL A 295 15.12 13.10 -26.18
C VAL A 295 16.32 12.99 -25.23
N LYS A 296 16.22 13.52 -24.00
CA LYS A 296 17.29 13.41 -23.00
C LYS A 296 17.33 12.02 -22.34
N SER A 297 16.16 11.47 -22.04
CA SER A 297 16.02 10.20 -21.29
C SER A 297 16.53 9.00 -22.05
N ILE A 298 16.45 8.99 -23.39
CA ILE A 298 16.97 7.90 -24.24
C ILE A 298 18.49 7.71 -24.09
N HIS A 299 19.22 8.73 -23.64
CA HIS A 299 20.66 8.71 -23.36
C HIS A 299 20.98 8.57 -21.87
N SER A 300 19.98 8.39 -21.02
CA SER A 300 20.16 8.29 -19.57
C SER A 300 21.05 7.10 -19.20
N ARG A 301 21.80 7.29 -18.09
CA ARG A 301 22.61 6.23 -17.45
C ARG A 301 21.88 5.55 -16.29
N ARG A 302 20.67 5.99 -15.96
CA ARG A 302 19.85 5.34 -14.93
C ARG A 302 19.50 3.93 -15.39
N PRO A 303 19.51 2.92 -14.49
CA PRO A 303 19.17 1.54 -14.87
C PRO A 303 17.76 1.45 -15.48
N ASP A 304 16.78 2.08 -14.83
CA ASP A 304 15.33 2.04 -15.14
C ASP A 304 14.88 2.96 -16.30
N TRP A 305 15.82 3.55 -17.06
CA TRP A 305 15.49 4.54 -18.09
C TRP A 305 14.54 3.99 -19.17
N GLY A 306 14.66 2.72 -19.52
CA GLY A 306 13.86 2.07 -20.56
C GLY A 306 12.38 2.03 -20.20
N TYR A 307 12.08 1.62 -18.97
CA TYR A 307 10.72 1.65 -18.43
C TYR A 307 10.13 3.07 -18.42
N ALA A 308 10.89 4.04 -17.92
CA ALA A 308 10.46 5.44 -17.88
C ALA A 308 10.18 5.98 -19.28
N VAL A 309 11.02 5.63 -20.28
CA VAL A 309 10.82 6.04 -21.68
C VAL A 309 9.56 5.39 -22.25
N LEU A 310 9.30 4.10 -22.02
CA LEU A 310 8.08 3.42 -22.48
C LEU A 310 6.82 4.07 -21.93
N VAL A 311 6.76 4.35 -20.63
CA VAL A 311 5.61 5.04 -20.02
C VAL A 311 5.42 6.43 -20.59
N ASN A 312 6.50 7.20 -20.77
CA ASN A 312 6.40 8.57 -21.27
C ASN A 312 6.07 8.62 -22.78
N ILE A 313 6.49 7.64 -23.59
CA ILE A 313 6.00 7.50 -24.96
C ILE A 313 4.50 7.21 -24.96
N ALA A 314 4.03 6.32 -24.09
CA ALA A 314 2.60 6.00 -23.99
C ALA A 314 1.77 7.23 -23.60
N ARG A 315 2.21 7.99 -22.61
CA ARG A 315 1.58 9.25 -22.18
C ARG A 315 1.61 10.31 -23.27
N LEU A 316 2.74 10.45 -23.97
CA LEU A 316 2.86 11.37 -25.11
C LEU A 316 1.82 11.07 -26.18
N VAL A 317 1.62 9.79 -26.53
CA VAL A 317 0.60 9.37 -27.50
C VAL A 317 -0.81 9.63 -26.96
N ALA A 318 -1.09 9.31 -25.71
CA ALA A 318 -2.41 9.54 -25.10
C ALA A 318 -2.77 11.03 -25.03
N ILE A 319 -1.82 11.90 -24.68
CA ILE A 319 -2.01 13.36 -24.68
C ILE A 319 -2.27 13.88 -26.10
N ASP A 320 -1.52 13.41 -27.09
CA ASP A 320 -1.73 13.81 -28.48
C ASP A 320 -3.10 13.39 -29.00
N MET A 321 -3.55 12.17 -28.68
CA MET A 321 -4.92 11.71 -28.96
C MET A 321 -5.97 12.57 -28.24
N THR A 322 -5.74 12.95 -27.00
CA THR A 322 -6.62 13.87 -26.25
C THR A 322 -6.81 15.20 -27.00
N LEU A 323 -5.71 15.77 -27.46
CA LEU A 323 -5.72 17.05 -28.20
C LEU A 323 -6.39 16.93 -29.58
N GLN A 324 -6.29 15.76 -30.24
CA GLN A 324 -6.89 15.52 -31.58
C GLN A 324 -8.38 15.22 -31.49
N LEU A 325 -8.81 14.48 -30.46
CA LEU A 325 -10.19 14.02 -30.32
C LEU A 325 -11.08 15.00 -29.53
N ASP A 326 -10.48 16.00 -28.90
CA ASP A 326 -11.18 16.89 -27.95
C ASP A 326 -11.85 16.14 -26.78
N GLN A 327 -11.38 14.92 -26.47
CA GLN A 327 -11.84 14.04 -25.41
C GLN A 327 -10.66 13.52 -24.61
N TRP A 328 -10.85 13.33 -23.30
CA TRP A 328 -9.80 12.79 -22.46
C TRP A 328 -9.45 11.35 -22.82
N VAL A 329 -8.19 11.14 -23.13
CA VAL A 329 -7.57 9.82 -23.35
C VAL A 329 -6.41 9.66 -22.38
N PHE A 330 -6.40 8.57 -21.64
CA PHE A 330 -5.34 8.21 -20.71
C PHE A 330 -4.73 6.87 -21.06
N VAL A 331 -3.56 6.59 -20.52
CA VAL A 331 -3.01 5.24 -20.56
C VAL A 331 -3.80 4.37 -19.57
N ASP A 332 -4.17 3.15 -19.99
CA ASP A 332 -4.81 2.18 -19.09
C ASP A 332 -3.79 1.66 -18.06
N ASP A 333 -4.02 2.03 -16.79
CA ASP A 333 -3.14 1.74 -15.66
C ASP A 333 -3.18 0.26 -15.21
N PHE A 334 -4.22 -0.48 -15.58
CA PHE A 334 -4.45 -1.83 -15.12
C PHE A 334 -3.54 -2.85 -15.79
N GLY A 335 -2.84 -3.65 -14.97
CA GLY A 335 -2.03 -4.77 -15.45
C GLY A 335 -2.86 -5.94 -15.96
N MET A 336 -2.22 -6.84 -16.68
CA MET A 336 -2.84 -8.10 -17.14
C MET A 336 -3.19 -9.04 -15.97
N ASP A 337 -2.54 -8.87 -14.85
CA ASP A 337 -2.67 -9.61 -13.59
C ASP A 337 -3.64 -8.93 -12.59
N SER A 338 -4.41 -7.94 -13.04
CA SER A 338 -5.40 -7.28 -12.18
C SER A 338 -6.46 -8.29 -11.71
N GLU A 339 -6.74 -8.28 -10.42
CA GLU A 339 -7.85 -9.02 -9.85
C GLU A 339 -9.19 -8.46 -10.35
N TRP A 340 -10.21 -9.30 -10.41
CA TRP A 340 -11.53 -8.93 -10.88
C TRP A 340 -12.56 -9.09 -9.77
N ILE A 341 -13.47 -8.12 -9.66
CA ILE A 341 -14.66 -8.19 -8.83
C ILE A 341 -15.81 -8.63 -9.73
N SER A 342 -16.45 -9.76 -9.40
CA SER A 342 -17.52 -10.34 -10.19
C SER A 342 -18.84 -9.56 -10.08
N ALA A 343 -19.77 -9.80 -11.02
CA ALA A 343 -21.11 -9.21 -10.98
C ALA A 343 -21.86 -9.50 -9.68
N ASP A 344 -21.75 -10.73 -9.18
CA ASP A 344 -22.43 -11.14 -7.94
C ASP A 344 -21.88 -10.37 -6.73
N GLU A 345 -20.57 -10.14 -6.69
CA GLU A 345 -19.94 -9.31 -5.64
C GLU A 345 -20.32 -7.83 -5.77
N LEU A 346 -20.33 -7.28 -6.99
CA LEU A 346 -20.75 -5.89 -7.24
C LEU A 346 -22.21 -5.66 -6.83
N ALA A 347 -23.10 -6.60 -7.13
CA ALA A 347 -24.50 -6.51 -6.76
C ALA A 347 -24.72 -6.51 -5.24
N GLN A 348 -23.87 -7.22 -4.48
CA GLN A 348 -23.93 -7.25 -3.02
C GLN A 348 -23.60 -5.88 -2.39
N TYR A 349 -22.82 -5.04 -3.07
CA TYR A 349 -22.31 -3.76 -2.57
C TYR A 349 -22.77 -2.57 -3.41
N ALA A 350 -23.92 -2.67 -4.10
CA ALA A 350 -24.40 -1.63 -5.03
C ALA A 350 -24.50 -0.23 -4.40
N GLU A 351 -24.97 -0.11 -3.14
CA GLU A 351 -25.03 1.17 -2.42
C GLU A 351 -23.63 1.73 -2.16
N SER A 352 -22.69 0.89 -1.76
CA SER A 352 -21.30 1.26 -1.53
C SER A 352 -20.59 1.65 -2.83
N MET A 353 -20.91 0.98 -3.93
CA MET A 353 -20.36 1.28 -5.25
C MET A 353 -20.74 2.70 -5.70
N GLN A 354 -22.02 3.11 -5.54
CA GLN A 354 -22.42 4.46 -5.92
C GLN A 354 -21.64 5.53 -5.14
N ILE A 355 -21.44 5.33 -3.83
CA ILE A 355 -20.65 6.26 -3.01
C ILE A 355 -19.20 6.31 -3.48
N GLN A 356 -18.61 5.17 -3.83
CA GLN A 356 -17.22 5.13 -4.34
C GLN A 356 -17.08 5.79 -5.72
N ILE A 357 -18.07 5.64 -6.60
CA ILE A 357 -18.13 6.32 -7.90
C ILE A 357 -18.18 7.83 -7.69
N ASP A 358 -19.04 8.32 -6.80
CA ASP A 358 -19.17 9.75 -6.50
C ASP A 358 -17.89 10.34 -5.91
N ASP A 359 -17.22 9.60 -5.02
CA ASP A 359 -15.92 10.01 -4.46
C ASP A 359 -14.82 10.01 -5.52
N ALA A 360 -14.77 9.00 -6.37
CA ALA A 360 -13.80 8.94 -7.44
C ALA A 360 -14.01 10.07 -8.47
N LEU A 361 -15.27 10.39 -8.81
CA LEU A 361 -15.63 11.54 -9.64
C LEU A 361 -15.14 12.85 -9.01
N SER A 362 -15.43 13.03 -7.72
CA SER A 362 -15.00 14.23 -6.99
C SER A 362 -13.48 14.40 -7.02
N ASN A 363 -12.76 13.32 -6.80
CA ASN A 363 -11.30 13.31 -6.82
C ASN A 363 -10.74 13.61 -8.23
N TRP A 364 -11.29 12.96 -9.27
CA TRP A 364 -10.88 13.23 -10.65
C TRP A 364 -11.14 14.69 -11.06
N MET A 365 -12.32 15.25 -10.71
CA MET A 365 -12.64 16.65 -10.96
C MET A 365 -11.71 17.61 -10.19
N GLN A 366 -11.27 17.23 -8.98
CA GLN A 366 -10.27 18.00 -8.24
C GLN A 366 -8.91 17.97 -8.93
N MET A 367 -8.48 16.81 -9.43
CA MET A 367 -7.21 16.68 -10.15
C MET A 367 -7.23 17.48 -11.46
N ARG A 368 -8.36 17.52 -12.19
CA ARG A 368 -8.53 18.42 -13.36
C ARG A 368 -8.32 19.90 -13.00
N LYS A 369 -8.82 20.35 -11.85
CA LYS A 369 -8.59 21.74 -11.40
C LYS A 369 -7.13 22.04 -11.10
N VAL A 370 -6.34 21.03 -10.68
CA VAL A 370 -4.90 21.20 -10.45
C VAL A 370 -4.17 21.52 -11.75
N LEU A 371 -4.65 21.04 -12.90
CA LEU A 371 -4.11 21.39 -14.23
C LEU A 371 -4.19 22.89 -14.54
N LEU A 372 -5.23 23.53 -14.03
CA LEU A 372 -5.53 24.95 -14.26
C LEU A 372 -4.88 25.88 -13.23
N SER A 373 -4.18 25.31 -12.23
CA SER A 373 -3.48 26.07 -11.22
C SER A 373 -2.27 26.80 -11.82
N PRO A 374 -1.93 28.01 -11.32
CA PRO A 374 -0.74 28.71 -11.78
C PRO A 374 0.53 27.87 -11.51
N GLY A 375 1.23 27.51 -12.55
CA GLY A 375 2.44 26.68 -12.52
C GLY A 375 2.47 25.71 -13.68
N ASP A 376 3.67 25.23 -14.02
CA ASP A 376 3.81 24.23 -15.05
C ASP A 376 3.22 22.90 -14.60
N LEU A 377 2.40 22.29 -15.44
CA LEU A 377 1.90 20.94 -15.24
C LEU A 377 3.08 19.96 -15.21
N THR A 378 3.33 19.37 -14.05
CA THR A 378 4.39 18.39 -13.90
C THR A 378 3.93 16.99 -14.28
N GLU A 379 4.87 16.12 -14.67
CA GLU A 379 4.61 14.69 -14.91
C GLU A 379 3.96 14.02 -13.67
N ALA A 380 4.36 14.41 -12.45
CA ALA A 380 3.78 13.89 -11.22
C ALA A 380 2.29 14.28 -11.04
N ASN A 381 1.91 15.51 -11.40
CA ASN A 381 0.53 15.95 -11.34
C ASN A 381 -0.32 15.28 -12.43
N TYR A 382 0.24 15.08 -13.63
CA TYR A 382 -0.43 14.33 -14.69
C TYR A 382 -0.62 12.86 -14.29
N SER A 383 0.37 12.23 -13.65
CA SER A 383 0.24 10.86 -13.14
C SER A 383 -0.92 10.71 -12.13
N LYS A 384 -1.10 11.69 -11.22
CA LYS A 384 -2.24 11.69 -10.28
C LYS A 384 -3.58 11.86 -11.00
N LEU A 385 -3.63 12.71 -12.03
CA LEU A 385 -4.82 12.88 -12.85
C LEU A 385 -5.15 11.57 -13.60
N GLU A 386 -4.18 10.95 -14.25
CA GLU A 386 -4.29 9.67 -14.97
C GLU A 386 -4.80 8.56 -14.03
N MET A 387 -4.22 8.43 -12.84
CA MET A 387 -4.64 7.46 -11.82
C MET A 387 -6.08 7.72 -11.35
N SER A 388 -6.45 8.98 -11.09
CA SER A 388 -7.81 9.34 -10.65
C SER A 388 -8.86 9.07 -11.74
N ALA A 389 -8.52 9.30 -13.02
CA ALA A 389 -9.36 8.97 -14.15
C ALA A 389 -9.54 7.45 -14.30
N ASN A 390 -8.46 6.69 -14.27
CA ASN A 390 -8.51 5.23 -14.34
C ASN A 390 -9.41 4.65 -13.25
N ARG A 391 -9.28 5.14 -12.01
CA ARG A 391 -10.13 4.73 -10.89
C ARG A 391 -11.60 5.07 -11.14
N TYR A 392 -11.92 6.29 -11.50
CA TYR A 392 -13.30 6.72 -11.72
C TYR A 392 -13.97 5.95 -12.84
N PHE A 393 -13.34 5.86 -14.00
CA PHE A 393 -13.94 5.19 -15.16
C PHE A 393 -14.04 3.68 -15.00
N GLU A 394 -13.13 3.04 -14.26
CA GLU A 394 -13.26 1.62 -13.95
C GLU A 394 -14.42 1.34 -12.99
N LEU A 395 -14.57 2.14 -11.92
CA LEU A 395 -15.72 2.02 -11.01
C LEU A 395 -17.04 2.31 -11.74
N LEU A 396 -17.05 3.33 -12.61
CA LEU A 396 -18.23 3.68 -13.40
C LEU A 396 -18.67 2.54 -14.32
N LYS A 397 -17.73 1.76 -14.90
CA LYS A 397 -18.07 0.56 -15.69
C LYS A 397 -18.87 -0.46 -14.89
N GLY A 398 -18.67 -0.56 -13.57
CA GLY A 398 -19.42 -1.47 -12.71
C GLY A 398 -20.93 -1.24 -12.68
N ALA A 399 -21.41 -0.08 -13.17
CA ALA A 399 -22.84 0.18 -13.31
C ALA A 399 -23.49 -0.58 -14.48
N TRP A 400 -22.72 -1.04 -15.46
CA TRP A 400 -23.24 -1.71 -16.67
C TRP A 400 -22.44 -2.94 -17.15
N GLN A 401 -21.25 -3.16 -16.63
CA GLN A 401 -20.44 -4.34 -16.95
C GLN A 401 -20.56 -5.41 -15.85
N PRO A 402 -20.46 -6.70 -16.21
CA PRO A 402 -20.63 -7.80 -15.26
C PRO A 402 -19.44 -7.96 -14.30
N ALA A 403 -18.32 -7.29 -14.54
CA ALA A 403 -17.15 -7.31 -13.68
C ALA A 403 -16.29 -6.07 -13.88
N ILE A 404 -15.57 -5.67 -12.85
CA ILE A 404 -14.57 -4.59 -12.89
C ILE A 404 -13.24 -5.09 -12.33
N ARG A 405 -12.17 -4.42 -12.72
CA ARG A 405 -10.84 -4.69 -12.17
C ARG A 405 -10.70 -4.04 -10.79
N VAL A 406 -9.99 -4.71 -9.88
CA VAL A 406 -9.66 -4.12 -8.58
C VAL A 406 -8.69 -2.95 -8.78
N VAL A 407 -9.10 -1.79 -8.32
CA VAL A 407 -8.33 -0.56 -8.45
C VAL A 407 -7.25 -0.52 -7.36
N GLY A 408 -6.01 -0.75 -7.74
CA GLY A 408 -4.84 -0.51 -6.87
C GLY A 408 -4.30 0.91 -7.03
N GLU A 409 -3.59 1.39 -6.01
CA GLU A 409 -2.86 2.68 -6.08
C GLU A 409 -1.50 2.48 -6.77
N LYS A 410 -1.49 2.47 -8.11
CA LYS A 410 -0.26 2.42 -8.89
C LYS A 410 -0.03 3.78 -9.55
N ALA A 411 1.04 4.45 -9.16
CA ALA A 411 1.39 5.77 -9.70
C ALA A 411 1.88 5.73 -11.17
N LEU A 412 2.20 4.55 -11.69
CA LEU A 412 2.70 4.36 -13.06
C LEU A 412 2.05 3.15 -13.73
N PRO A 413 1.68 3.23 -15.01
CA PRO A 413 1.16 2.11 -15.79
C PRO A 413 2.12 0.93 -15.80
N THR A 414 1.63 -0.26 -15.45
CA THR A 414 2.47 -1.47 -15.32
C THR A 414 2.16 -2.55 -16.34
N LYS A 415 1.25 -2.32 -17.32
CA LYS A 415 0.86 -3.33 -18.29
C LYS A 415 2.09 -4.05 -18.86
N SER A 416 2.26 -5.31 -18.50
CA SER A 416 3.50 -6.07 -18.69
C SER A 416 3.30 -7.26 -19.62
N ILE A 417 4.40 -7.74 -20.21
CA ILE A 417 4.49 -9.01 -20.96
C ILE A 417 5.56 -9.90 -20.36
N ALA A 418 5.54 -11.19 -20.67
CA ALA A 418 6.65 -12.09 -20.34
C ALA A 418 7.95 -11.59 -20.98
N VAL A 419 9.06 -11.86 -20.32
CA VAL A 419 10.39 -11.51 -20.82
C VAL A 419 10.65 -12.23 -22.15
N PRO A 420 10.96 -11.50 -23.24
CA PRO A 420 11.19 -12.10 -24.56
C PRO A 420 12.48 -12.90 -24.65
N ASP A 421 12.54 -13.80 -25.63
CA ASP A 421 13.57 -14.81 -25.81
C ASP A 421 14.74 -14.40 -26.74
N TRP A 422 14.72 -13.21 -27.29
CA TRP A 422 15.59 -12.79 -28.41
C TRP A 422 17.00 -12.37 -28.02
N VAL A 423 17.24 -11.90 -26.81
CA VAL A 423 18.59 -11.58 -26.32
C VAL A 423 18.76 -12.07 -24.88
N VAL A 424 19.73 -12.93 -24.66
CA VAL A 424 20.03 -13.50 -23.34
C VAL A 424 21.52 -13.35 -23.00
N PRO A 425 21.88 -13.38 -21.71
CA PRO A 425 23.27 -13.45 -21.28
C PRO A 425 24.00 -14.68 -21.85
N GLU A 426 25.23 -14.48 -22.29
CA GLU A 426 26.09 -15.56 -22.85
C GLU A 426 26.78 -16.31 -21.69
N LEU A 427 26.06 -17.22 -21.05
CA LEU A 427 26.53 -18.00 -19.90
C LEU A 427 26.50 -19.50 -20.21
N THR A 428 27.52 -20.22 -19.78
CA THR A 428 27.55 -21.69 -19.88
C THR A 428 26.65 -22.34 -18.83
N GLN A 429 26.18 -23.55 -19.10
CA GLN A 429 25.39 -24.34 -18.14
C GLN A 429 26.11 -24.47 -16.79
N GLN A 430 27.43 -24.67 -16.80
CA GLN A 430 28.24 -24.76 -15.57
C GLN A 430 28.18 -23.45 -14.78
N GLN A 431 28.32 -22.28 -15.42
CA GLN A 431 28.21 -20.95 -14.76
C GLN A 431 26.83 -20.74 -14.17
N LEU A 432 25.77 -21.06 -14.91
CA LEU A 432 24.40 -20.94 -14.43
C LEU A 432 24.13 -21.87 -13.22
N THR A 433 24.59 -23.13 -13.27
CA THR A 433 24.41 -24.09 -12.17
C THR A 433 25.14 -23.64 -10.90
N LEU A 434 26.39 -23.18 -11.04
CA LEU A 434 27.16 -22.65 -9.91
C LEU A 434 26.49 -21.40 -9.31
N ALA A 435 26.05 -20.46 -10.15
CA ALA A 435 25.35 -19.27 -9.71
C ALA A 435 24.04 -19.60 -8.97
N LEU A 436 23.23 -20.54 -9.49
CA LEU A 436 21.99 -20.97 -8.83
C LEU A 436 22.27 -21.65 -7.47
N SER A 437 23.32 -22.47 -7.36
CA SER A 437 23.71 -23.08 -6.10
C SER A 437 24.15 -22.05 -5.06
N ALA A 438 24.95 -21.06 -5.48
CA ALA A 438 25.40 -19.96 -4.61
C ALA A 438 24.21 -19.10 -4.15
N LEU A 439 23.31 -18.74 -5.09
CA LEU A 439 22.10 -17.99 -4.78
C LEU A 439 21.19 -18.72 -3.79
N ASN A 440 20.92 -20.01 -4.00
CA ASN A 440 20.07 -20.80 -3.12
C ASN A 440 20.64 -20.85 -1.69
N SER A 441 21.96 -20.99 -1.56
CA SER A 441 22.63 -20.98 -0.26
C SER A 441 22.54 -19.62 0.42
N TYR A 442 22.73 -18.54 -0.33
CA TYR A 442 22.59 -17.17 0.16
C TYR A 442 21.16 -16.85 0.57
N GLU A 443 20.16 -17.17 -0.28
CA GLU A 443 18.76 -16.95 0.01
C GLU A 443 18.29 -17.70 1.26
N ALA A 444 18.71 -18.97 1.41
CA ALA A 444 18.37 -19.76 2.59
C ALA A 444 18.88 -19.11 3.89
N LYS A 445 20.15 -18.64 3.89
CA LYS A 445 20.72 -17.92 5.03
C LYS A 445 20.00 -16.61 5.28
N PHE A 446 19.74 -15.82 4.23
CA PHE A 446 19.01 -14.54 4.32
C PHE A 446 17.60 -14.72 4.90
N ARG A 447 16.85 -15.74 4.45
CA ARG A 447 15.55 -16.12 5.00
C ARG A 447 15.62 -16.56 6.46
N GLN A 448 16.65 -17.30 6.82
CA GLN A 448 16.87 -17.72 8.21
C GLN A 448 17.10 -16.51 9.13
N GLU A 449 17.90 -15.54 8.70
CA GLU A 449 18.14 -14.30 9.45
C GLU A 449 16.85 -13.44 9.55
N LEU A 450 16.10 -13.29 8.43
CA LEU A 450 14.79 -12.63 8.46
C LEU A 450 13.82 -13.32 9.43
N ALA A 451 13.78 -14.65 9.43
CA ALA A 451 12.94 -15.40 10.37
C ALA A 451 13.37 -15.20 11.82
N GLY A 452 14.68 -15.08 12.07
CA GLY A 452 15.20 -14.71 13.38
C GLY A 452 14.66 -13.37 13.91
N TYR A 453 14.48 -12.38 13.02
CA TYR A 453 13.98 -11.06 13.40
C TYR A 453 12.47 -10.89 13.30
N TYR A 454 11.80 -11.50 12.31
CA TYR A 454 10.43 -11.13 11.93
C TYR A 454 9.44 -12.29 11.87
N ARG A 455 9.84 -13.53 12.18
CA ARG A 455 8.86 -14.63 12.21
C ARG A 455 7.78 -14.34 13.26
N TYR A 456 6.52 -14.33 12.82
CA TYR A 456 5.39 -14.11 13.71
C TYR A 456 5.26 -15.24 14.73
N ASP A 457 4.99 -14.87 15.97
CA ASP A 457 4.62 -15.77 17.06
C ASP A 457 3.63 -15.07 17.98
N LEU A 458 2.51 -15.70 18.25
CA LEU A 458 1.38 -15.09 18.96
C LEU A 458 1.74 -14.54 20.36
N ILE A 459 2.67 -15.17 21.04
CA ILE A 459 3.06 -14.82 22.41
C ILE A 459 4.33 -13.98 22.43
N THR A 460 5.35 -14.42 21.70
CA THR A 460 6.68 -13.85 21.83
C THR A 460 6.99 -12.78 20.78
N ARG A 461 6.26 -12.77 19.62
CA ARG A 461 6.51 -11.81 18.54
C ARG A 461 5.23 -11.42 17.81
N ASN A 462 4.49 -10.49 18.38
CA ASN A 462 3.23 -9.97 17.83
C ASN A 462 3.23 -8.44 17.78
N CYS A 463 2.09 -7.84 17.46
CA CYS A 463 1.95 -6.39 17.33
C CYS A 463 2.38 -5.62 18.58
N VAL A 464 2.11 -6.15 19.78
CA VAL A 464 2.45 -5.51 21.06
C VAL A 464 3.93 -5.68 21.39
N THR A 465 4.40 -6.92 21.36
CA THR A 465 5.78 -7.23 21.78
C THR A 465 6.81 -6.55 20.92
N GLU A 466 6.55 -6.43 19.61
CA GLU A 466 7.47 -5.71 18.71
C GLU A 466 7.41 -4.19 18.90
N LEU A 467 6.26 -3.61 19.25
CA LEU A 467 6.20 -2.19 19.60
C LEU A 467 7.11 -1.87 20.80
N PHE A 468 7.00 -2.63 21.91
CA PHE A 468 7.84 -2.39 23.08
C PHE A 468 9.32 -2.67 22.81
N ARG A 469 9.64 -3.73 22.05
CA ARG A 469 11.03 -3.97 21.62
C ARG A 469 11.58 -2.82 20.79
N THR A 470 10.77 -2.21 19.94
CA THR A 470 11.20 -1.08 19.12
C THR A 470 11.39 0.17 19.97
N ILE A 471 10.51 0.41 20.97
CA ILE A 471 10.70 1.46 21.96
C ILE A 471 12.02 1.23 22.73
N ASP A 472 12.26 0.02 23.23
CA ASP A 472 13.47 -0.32 23.97
C ASP A 472 14.74 -0.09 23.12
N ARG A 473 14.73 -0.52 21.84
CA ARG A 473 15.85 -0.27 20.91
C ARG A 473 16.09 1.22 20.65
N ALA A 474 15.02 1.99 20.52
CA ALA A 474 15.12 3.43 20.33
C ALA A 474 15.79 4.12 21.51
N LEU A 475 15.74 3.56 22.71
CA LEU A 475 16.37 4.11 23.91
C LEU A 475 17.84 3.72 24.09
N LEU A 476 18.35 2.76 23.31
CA LEU A 476 19.77 2.39 23.29
C LEU A 476 20.63 3.55 22.75
N PRO A 477 21.89 3.75 23.22
CA PRO A 477 22.78 4.75 22.69
C PRO A 477 23.09 4.48 21.22
N LEU A 478 23.32 5.56 20.45
CA LEU A 478 23.63 5.50 19.02
C LEU A 478 24.93 4.72 18.72
N SER A 479 25.86 4.71 19.66
CA SER A 479 27.06 3.88 19.62
C SER A 479 26.82 2.61 20.45
N GLN A 480 26.52 1.50 19.79
CA GLN A 480 26.38 0.18 20.45
C GLN A 480 27.67 -0.30 21.14
N ALA A 481 28.81 0.31 20.83
CA ALA A 481 30.10 0.01 21.46
C ALA A 481 30.17 0.45 22.95
N ASP A 482 29.27 1.34 23.39
CA ASP A 482 29.34 1.94 24.72
C ASP A 482 28.62 1.15 25.80
N VAL A 483 27.84 0.13 25.45
CA VAL A 483 27.11 -0.70 26.44
C VAL A 483 27.46 -2.16 26.29
N ASP A 484 28.10 -2.73 27.28
CA ASP A 484 28.32 -4.18 27.40
C ASP A 484 26.98 -4.92 27.28
N SER A 485 26.90 -5.90 26.39
CA SER A 485 25.68 -6.67 26.08
C SER A 485 25.03 -7.30 27.32
N SER A 486 25.81 -7.62 28.36
CA SER A 486 25.33 -8.14 29.64
C SER A 486 24.59 -7.09 30.47
N LYS A 487 24.86 -5.80 30.25
CA LYS A 487 24.28 -4.65 30.96
C LYS A 487 23.14 -3.96 30.21
N GLN A 488 22.93 -4.30 28.95
CA GLN A 488 21.90 -3.70 28.09
C GLN A 488 20.49 -3.74 28.71
N PRO A 489 19.99 -4.87 29.27
CA PRO A 489 18.62 -4.90 29.84
C PRO A 489 18.45 -3.91 31.02
N LYS A 490 19.47 -3.76 31.87
CA LYS A 490 19.43 -2.82 32.98
C LYS A 490 19.48 -1.36 32.47
N TYR A 491 20.32 -1.07 31.53
CA TYR A 491 20.41 0.26 30.89
C TYR A 491 19.07 0.66 30.24
N ILE A 492 18.46 -0.24 29.46
CA ILE A 492 17.15 -0.01 28.82
C ILE A 492 16.08 0.30 29.87
N THR A 493 16.04 -0.47 30.95
CA THR A 493 15.08 -0.26 32.03
C THR A 493 15.27 1.11 32.68
N GLU A 494 16.49 1.49 33.01
CA GLU A 494 16.81 2.80 33.62
C GLU A 494 16.46 3.96 32.68
N GLU A 495 16.82 3.86 31.39
CA GLU A 495 16.48 4.88 30.36
C GLU A 495 14.98 4.99 30.14
N SER A 496 14.26 3.87 30.07
CA SER A 496 12.81 3.86 29.93
C SER A 496 12.12 4.53 31.13
N ILE A 497 12.54 4.22 32.35
CA ILE A 497 12.03 4.90 33.56
C ILE A 497 12.32 6.40 33.49
N ARG A 498 13.52 6.79 33.13
CA ARG A 498 13.92 8.18 33.06
C ARG A 498 13.14 8.96 31.99
N ARG A 499 12.97 8.40 30.81
CA ARG A 499 12.39 9.08 29.64
C ARG A 499 10.87 8.95 29.55
N LEU A 500 10.30 7.79 29.92
CA LEU A 500 8.88 7.47 29.77
C LEU A 500 8.12 7.41 31.10
N GLY A 501 8.83 7.33 32.22
CA GLY A 501 8.22 7.18 33.56
C GLY A 501 8.24 5.77 34.10
N GLY A 502 8.37 4.75 33.27
CA GLY A 502 8.39 3.34 33.61
C GLY A 502 9.00 2.48 32.51
N HIS A 503 9.09 1.18 32.73
CA HIS A 503 9.54 0.21 31.73
C HIS A 503 8.55 -0.93 31.59
N ILE A 504 8.11 -1.22 30.37
CA ILE A 504 7.17 -2.30 30.03
C ILE A 504 7.93 -3.38 29.28
N SER A 505 8.12 -4.52 29.91
CA SER A 505 8.79 -5.66 29.29
C SER A 505 7.94 -6.27 28.17
N ALA A 506 8.51 -6.41 26.99
CA ALA A 506 7.87 -7.06 25.84
C ALA A 506 7.47 -8.53 26.11
N GLY A 507 8.20 -9.23 27.01
CA GLY A 507 7.96 -10.65 27.29
C GLY A 507 6.65 -10.96 28.04
N TYR A 508 6.13 -10.02 28.83
CA TYR A 508 4.92 -10.21 29.64
C TYR A 508 3.69 -9.47 29.12
N ASN A 509 3.85 -8.57 28.16
CA ASN A 509 2.79 -7.72 27.63
C ASN A 509 2.54 -8.05 26.14
N PHE A 510 1.97 -9.23 25.89
CA PHE A 510 1.68 -9.66 24.50
C PHE A 510 0.20 -9.49 24.10
N ILE A 511 -0.67 -9.12 25.04
CA ILE A 511 -2.10 -8.93 24.81
C ILE A 511 -2.37 -7.41 24.72
N PRO A 512 -2.97 -6.90 23.61
CA PRO A 512 -3.16 -5.47 23.38
C PRO A 512 -3.86 -4.70 24.50
N PHE A 513 -4.99 -5.20 25.06
CA PHE A 513 -5.69 -4.50 26.13
C PHE A 513 -4.90 -4.51 27.45
N VAL A 514 -4.14 -5.58 27.76
CA VAL A 514 -3.29 -5.65 28.95
C VAL A 514 -2.12 -4.67 28.81
N SER A 515 -1.52 -4.59 27.64
CA SER A 515 -0.43 -3.65 27.36
C SER A 515 -0.88 -2.20 27.49
N PHE A 516 -2.11 -1.89 27.05
CA PHE A 516 -2.68 -0.56 27.21
C PHE A 516 -2.84 -0.18 28.69
N GLN A 517 -3.33 -1.10 29.52
CA GLN A 517 -3.39 -0.90 30.97
C GLN A 517 -1.99 -0.73 31.59
N SER A 518 -1.01 -1.50 31.13
CA SER A 518 0.38 -1.37 31.58
C SER A 518 0.96 0.01 31.22
N VAL A 519 0.66 0.55 30.04
CA VAL A 519 1.06 1.91 29.66
C VAL A 519 0.45 2.95 30.59
N GLN A 520 -0.84 2.83 30.87
CA GLN A 520 -1.54 3.74 31.79
C GLN A 520 -0.96 3.71 33.21
N ALA A 521 -0.54 2.54 33.69
CA ALA A 521 -0.03 2.36 35.05
C ALA A 521 1.44 2.76 35.20
N GLN A 522 2.26 2.65 34.16
CA GLN A 522 3.71 2.75 34.29
C GLN A 522 4.31 4.00 33.61
N TYR A 523 3.74 4.43 32.45
CA TYR A 523 4.26 5.59 31.76
C TYR A 523 3.68 6.91 32.29
N ARG A 524 4.32 8.04 31.97
CA ARG A 524 3.79 9.37 32.31
C ARG A 524 2.63 9.74 31.39
N VAL A 525 1.47 9.16 31.66
CA VAL A 525 0.27 9.43 30.91
C VAL A 525 -0.36 10.73 31.37
N MET A 526 -0.51 11.69 30.44
CA MET A 526 -1.18 12.96 30.68
C MET A 526 -2.69 12.89 30.48
N ASN A 527 -3.11 12.14 29.49
CA ASN A 527 -4.51 12.10 29.08
C ASN A 527 -4.86 10.72 28.50
N ASN A 528 -6.13 10.33 28.70
CA ASN A 528 -6.71 9.14 28.08
C ASN A 528 -7.95 9.55 27.32
N VAL A 529 -8.05 9.18 26.06
CA VAL A 529 -9.16 9.49 25.16
C VAL A 529 -9.71 8.21 24.57
N ILE A 530 -11.02 8.11 24.45
CA ILE A 530 -11.69 7.07 23.69
C ILE A 530 -12.23 7.69 22.41
N LEU A 531 -11.73 7.24 21.28
CA LEU A 531 -12.19 7.64 19.98
C LEU A 531 -13.31 6.69 19.53
N ASP A 532 -14.52 7.22 19.45
CA ASP A 532 -15.72 6.44 19.14
C ASP A 532 -15.65 5.76 17.78
N SER A 533 -16.19 4.56 17.68
CA SER A 533 -16.48 3.90 16.41
C SER A 533 -17.59 4.62 15.64
N TYR A 534 -17.78 4.28 14.36
CA TYR A 534 -18.88 4.82 13.55
C TYR A 534 -20.24 4.58 14.23
N ARG A 535 -20.50 3.36 14.68
CA ARG A 535 -21.75 3.02 15.37
C ARG A 535 -21.97 3.87 16.62
N ASP A 536 -20.94 4.05 17.46
CA ASP A 536 -21.04 4.87 18.66
C ASP A 536 -21.41 6.33 18.35
N GLN A 537 -20.80 6.88 17.31
CA GLN A 537 -21.11 8.26 16.88
C GLN A 537 -22.56 8.38 16.41
N GLN A 538 -23.07 7.39 15.65
CA GLN A 538 -24.46 7.39 15.21
C GLN A 538 -25.42 7.21 16.39
N LEU A 539 -25.11 6.32 17.35
CA LEU A 539 -25.91 6.17 18.58
C LEU A 539 -25.98 7.48 19.39
N LYS A 540 -24.83 8.18 19.55
CA LYS A 540 -24.79 9.49 20.20
C LYS A 540 -25.66 10.51 19.49
N LYS A 541 -25.64 10.55 18.16
CA LYS A 541 -26.53 11.45 17.35
C LYS A 541 -28.01 11.11 17.58
N GLN A 542 -28.38 9.83 17.64
CA GLN A 542 -29.75 9.41 17.89
C GLN A 542 -30.24 9.74 19.31
N LEU A 543 -29.36 9.66 20.31
CA LEU A 543 -29.66 10.00 21.71
C LEU A 543 -29.94 11.49 21.92
N ILE A 544 -29.57 12.37 20.98
CA ILE A 544 -29.93 13.78 21.03
C ILE A 544 -31.43 13.97 20.71
N GLN A 545 -32.00 13.09 19.88
CA GLN A 545 -33.38 13.21 19.37
C GLN A 545 -34.37 12.25 20.05
N ASN A 546 -33.89 11.18 20.66
CA ASN A 546 -34.72 10.10 21.22
C ASN A 546 -34.27 9.75 22.65
N ASP A 547 -35.18 9.18 23.43
CA ASP A 547 -34.87 8.71 24.76
C ASP A 547 -33.92 7.49 24.72
N ARG A 548 -33.16 7.34 25.81
CA ARG A 548 -32.11 6.31 25.93
C ARG A 548 -32.65 4.87 25.84
N LEU A 549 -33.84 4.62 26.38
CA LEU A 549 -34.42 3.30 26.39
C LEU A 549 -34.84 2.89 24.98
N THR A 550 -35.53 3.79 24.27
CA THR A 550 -35.95 3.55 22.87
C THR A 550 -34.76 3.30 21.96
N VAL A 551 -33.71 4.13 22.03
CA VAL A 551 -32.48 3.93 21.22
C VAL A 551 -31.82 2.60 21.59
N SER A 552 -31.69 2.29 22.88
CA SER A 552 -31.05 1.06 23.33
C SER A 552 -31.79 -0.20 22.85
N LEU A 553 -33.13 -0.24 23.02
CA LEU A 553 -33.95 -1.40 22.59
C LEU A 553 -33.94 -1.56 21.06
N ARG A 554 -34.06 -0.45 20.32
CA ARG A 554 -34.08 -0.45 18.86
C ARG A 554 -32.75 -0.91 18.28
N GLU A 555 -31.62 -0.36 18.75
CA GLU A 555 -30.31 -0.55 18.18
C GLU A 555 -29.50 -1.70 18.82
N SER A 556 -30.10 -2.48 19.73
CA SER A 556 -29.45 -3.64 20.36
C SER A 556 -29.52 -4.94 19.56
N ASN A 557 -30.29 -4.95 18.48
CA ASN A 557 -30.52 -6.15 17.67
C ASN A 557 -30.63 -5.82 16.17
N THR A 558 -30.42 -6.82 15.33
CA THR A 558 -30.41 -6.67 13.86
C THR A 558 -31.78 -6.43 13.25
N LEU A 559 -32.88 -6.82 13.93
CA LEU A 559 -34.24 -6.76 13.38
C LEU A 559 -34.82 -5.33 13.41
N THR A 560 -34.45 -4.54 14.40
CA THR A 560 -35.01 -3.19 14.61
C THR A 560 -33.96 -2.07 14.45
N SER A 561 -32.69 -2.39 14.33
CA SER A 561 -31.62 -1.42 14.15
C SER A 561 -31.83 -0.62 12.86
N THR A 562 -31.64 0.69 12.94
CA THR A 562 -31.60 1.61 11.79
C THR A 562 -30.21 1.85 11.24
N LEU A 563 -29.18 1.36 11.96
CA LEU A 563 -27.75 1.50 11.60
C LEU A 563 -27.22 0.28 10.86
N TYR A 564 -27.78 -0.89 11.19
CA TYR A 564 -27.36 -2.13 10.57
C TYR A 564 -27.93 -2.26 9.16
N SER A 565 -27.06 -2.60 8.21
CA SER A 565 -27.40 -2.96 6.83
C SER A 565 -27.02 -4.40 6.59
N TYR A 566 -27.99 -5.25 6.19
CA TYR A 566 -27.72 -6.64 5.90
C TYR A 566 -26.96 -6.80 4.58
N HIS A 567 -25.87 -7.55 4.62
CA HIS A 567 -25.14 -7.99 3.43
C HIS A 567 -25.12 -9.53 3.37
N PRO A 568 -25.19 -10.14 2.18
CA PRO A 568 -25.21 -11.59 2.02
C PRO A 568 -23.99 -12.33 2.61
N GLY A 569 -22.87 -11.63 2.83
CA GLY A 569 -21.67 -12.17 3.48
C GLY A 569 -21.67 -12.06 5.01
N ASP A 570 -22.67 -11.39 5.60
CA ASP A 570 -22.72 -11.23 7.06
C ASP A 570 -23.00 -12.56 7.76
N ALA A 571 -22.34 -12.74 8.90
CA ALA A 571 -22.68 -13.83 9.80
C ALA A 571 -24.09 -13.65 10.35
N PHE A 572 -24.84 -14.73 10.50
CA PHE A 572 -26.17 -14.67 11.10
C PHE A 572 -26.10 -14.46 12.60
N PHE A 573 -26.78 -13.43 13.09
CA PHE A 573 -26.88 -13.08 14.50
C PHE A 573 -28.11 -12.21 14.76
N VAL A 574 -28.54 -12.14 16.02
CA VAL A 574 -29.72 -11.37 16.45
C VAL A 574 -29.31 -10.15 17.24
N PHE A 575 -28.36 -10.29 18.17
CA PHE A 575 -27.99 -9.22 19.09
C PHE A 575 -26.60 -8.65 18.80
N PHE A 576 -26.49 -7.32 18.89
CA PHE A 576 -25.22 -6.64 18.94
C PHE A 576 -24.58 -6.75 20.31
N THR A 577 -23.30 -7.10 20.36
CA THR A 577 -22.54 -7.30 21.61
C THR A 577 -21.58 -6.16 21.92
N ASP A 578 -21.58 -5.11 21.09
CA ASP A 578 -20.65 -3.98 21.19
C ASP A 578 -20.86 -3.11 22.43
N GLY A 579 -22.11 -2.98 22.90
CA GLY A 579 -22.49 -1.95 23.86
C GLY A 579 -22.11 -2.24 25.31
N ASN A 580 -22.15 -3.50 25.77
CA ASN A 580 -21.96 -3.84 27.17
C ASN A 580 -21.23 -5.17 27.35
N ALA A 581 -20.01 -5.13 27.90
CA ALA A 581 -19.18 -6.30 28.10
C ALA A 581 -19.84 -7.35 29.01
N VAL A 582 -20.62 -6.94 30.01
CA VAL A 582 -21.29 -7.84 30.94
C VAL A 582 -22.44 -8.64 30.30
N LEU A 583 -23.10 -8.04 29.31
CA LEU A 583 -24.19 -8.69 28.58
C LEU A 583 -23.70 -9.55 27.40
N ARG A 584 -22.43 -9.44 27.01
CA ARG A 584 -21.87 -10.21 25.87
C ARG A 584 -22.06 -11.72 25.98
N PRO A 585 -21.78 -12.39 27.11
CA PRO A 585 -22.00 -13.84 27.19
C PRO A 585 -23.45 -14.24 26.97
N ILE A 586 -24.41 -13.46 27.45
CA ILE A 586 -25.83 -13.72 27.30
C ILE A 586 -26.22 -13.53 25.83
N ALA A 587 -25.88 -12.40 25.23
CA ALA A 587 -26.14 -12.12 23.80
C ALA A 587 -25.42 -13.14 22.90
N GLY A 588 -24.16 -13.50 23.22
CA GLY A 588 -23.39 -14.53 22.53
C GLY A 588 -24.04 -15.91 22.57
N LEU A 589 -24.64 -16.28 23.70
CA LEU A 589 -25.41 -17.53 23.83
C LEU A 589 -26.61 -17.54 22.88
N PHE A 590 -27.41 -16.47 22.88
CA PHE A 590 -28.55 -16.34 21.97
C PHE A 590 -28.11 -16.33 20.50
N ASN A 591 -27.06 -15.62 20.15
CA ASN A 591 -26.52 -15.58 18.80
C ASN A 591 -25.98 -16.95 18.36
N THR A 592 -25.31 -17.68 19.25
CA THR A 592 -24.86 -19.06 18.97
C THR A 592 -26.03 -19.99 18.73
N ALA A 593 -27.08 -19.92 19.57
CA ALA A 593 -28.29 -20.74 19.40
C ALA A 593 -29.02 -20.41 18.07
N ALA A 594 -29.12 -19.12 17.72
CA ALA A 594 -29.70 -18.69 16.46
C ALA A 594 -28.88 -19.18 15.24
N GLY A 595 -27.54 -19.11 15.31
CA GLY A 595 -26.64 -19.64 14.29
C GLY A 595 -26.75 -21.15 14.11
N ILE A 596 -26.93 -21.91 15.22
CA ILE A 596 -27.20 -23.36 15.16
C ILE A 596 -28.54 -23.61 14.45
N GLY A 597 -29.59 -22.87 14.83
CA GLY A 597 -30.90 -22.99 14.18
C GLY A 597 -30.83 -22.72 12.67
N GLN A 598 -30.14 -21.69 12.26
CA GLN A 598 -29.95 -21.39 10.83
C GLN A 598 -29.09 -22.45 10.13
N SER A 599 -28.03 -22.95 10.76
CA SER A 599 -27.23 -24.03 10.16
C SER A 599 -28.05 -25.29 9.92
N VAL A 600 -28.93 -25.67 10.86
CA VAL A 600 -29.83 -26.81 10.70
C VAL A 600 -30.83 -26.57 9.57
N LEU A 601 -31.47 -25.39 9.51
CA LEU A 601 -32.34 -25.01 8.41
C LEU A 601 -31.56 -24.95 7.09
N GLY A 602 -30.34 -24.46 7.09
CA GLY A 602 -29.44 -24.39 5.93
C GLY A 602 -29.09 -25.78 5.37
N LEU A 603 -29.00 -26.81 6.19
CA LEU A 603 -28.85 -28.18 5.72
C LEU A 603 -30.09 -28.67 4.96
N LEU A 604 -31.29 -28.28 5.40
CA LEU A 604 -32.55 -28.62 4.74
C LEU A 604 -32.75 -27.83 3.43
N THR A 605 -32.28 -26.58 3.38
CA THR A 605 -32.40 -25.69 2.21
C THR A 605 -31.24 -25.80 1.26
N TRP A 606 -30.23 -26.60 1.55
CA TRP A 606 -28.99 -26.74 0.75
C TRP A 606 -29.23 -26.92 -0.76
N PRO A 607 -30.18 -27.79 -1.20
CA PRO A 607 -30.43 -27.95 -2.63
C PRO A 607 -31.01 -26.69 -3.30
N LEU A 608 -31.59 -25.77 -2.54
CA LEU A 608 -32.22 -24.54 -3.03
C LEU A 608 -31.30 -23.34 -3.02
N ASP A 609 -30.44 -23.23 -2.02
CA ASP A 609 -29.59 -22.04 -1.79
C ASP A 609 -28.07 -22.29 -1.98
N GLY A 610 -27.69 -23.52 -2.36
CA GLY A 610 -26.29 -23.89 -2.52
C GLY A 610 -25.47 -23.84 -1.21
N GLY A 611 -26.15 -23.96 -0.06
CA GLY A 611 -25.51 -23.95 1.26
C GLY A 611 -25.23 -22.57 1.84
N LYS A 612 -25.76 -21.50 1.27
CA LYS A 612 -25.57 -20.12 1.76
C LYS A 612 -26.05 -19.98 3.20
N ASN A 613 -27.26 -20.46 3.52
CA ASN A 613 -27.81 -20.41 4.89
C ASN A 613 -26.98 -21.23 5.88
N PHE A 614 -26.48 -22.38 5.47
CA PHE A 614 -25.58 -23.18 6.32
C PHE A 614 -24.30 -22.45 6.63
N LYS A 615 -23.65 -21.87 5.60
CA LYS A 615 -22.40 -21.10 5.76
C LYS A 615 -22.61 -19.90 6.68
N SER A 616 -23.67 -19.11 6.48
CA SER A 616 -23.98 -17.93 7.31
C SER A 616 -24.22 -18.33 8.78
N GLY A 617 -25.03 -19.40 9.03
CA GLY A 617 -25.24 -19.92 10.38
C GLY A 617 -23.97 -20.42 11.06
N ALA A 618 -23.14 -21.21 10.33
CA ALA A 618 -21.87 -21.72 10.84
C ALA A 618 -20.88 -20.57 11.19
N THR A 619 -20.80 -19.56 10.32
CA THR A 619 -20.00 -18.36 10.58
C THR A 619 -20.54 -17.61 11.81
N GLY A 620 -21.88 -17.51 11.95
CA GLY A 620 -22.53 -16.92 13.13
C GLY A 620 -22.16 -17.63 14.43
N ILE A 621 -22.11 -18.97 14.44
CA ILE A 621 -21.64 -19.75 15.60
C ILE A 621 -20.19 -19.43 15.92
N LEU A 622 -19.28 -19.52 14.93
CA LEU A 622 -17.85 -19.28 15.12
C LEU A 622 -17.57 -17.88 15.68
N MET A 623 -18.29 -16.86 15.21
CA MET A 623 -18.16 -15.49 15.68
C MET A 623 -18.85 -15.23 17.02
N SER A 624 -19.77 -16.07 17.46
CA SER A 624 -20.51 -15.88 18.70
C SER A 624 -19.90 -16.63 19.90
N VAL A 625 -19.19 -17.73 19.66
CA VAL A 625 -18.53 -18.50 20.73
C VAL A 625 -17.51 -17.65 21.54
N PRO A 626 -16.66 -16.81 20.94
CA PRO A 626 -15.75 -15.94 21.71
C PRO A 626 -16.47 -14.93 22.62
N GLU A 627 -17.71 -14.52 22.26
CA GLU A 627 -18.51 -13.60 23.07
C GLU A 627 -18.91 -14.20 24.41
N LEU A 628 -19.02 -15.53 24.51
CA LEU A 628 -19.23 -16.25 25.77
C LEU A 628 -18.08 -16.01 26.75
N LEU A 629 -16.89 -15.67 26.25
CA LEU A 629 -15.69 -15.33 27.02
C LEU A 629 -15.45 -13.81 27.05
N PHE A 630 -16.49 -13.00 26.90
CA PHE A 630 -16.48 -11.54 26.92
C PHE A 630 -15.75 -10.85 25.75
N PHE A 631 -15.25 -11.59 24.75
CA PHE A 631 -14.66 -10.99 23.56
C PHE A 631 -15.76 -10.32 22.70
N ASN A 632 -15.41 -9.18 22.11
CA ASN A 632 -16.28 -8.53 21.15
C ASN A 632 -15.82 -8.93 19.73
N ILE A 633 -16.69 -9.56 18.96
CA ILE A 633 -16.42 -9.95 17.59
C ILE A 633 -17.40 -9.22 16.68
N ARG A 634 -16.88 -8.50 15.70
CA ARG A 634 -17.68 -7.80 14.73
C ARG A 634 -18.54 -8.81 13.94
N LYS A 635 -19.82 -8.48 13.86
CA LYS A 635 -20.81 -9.18 13.04
C LYS A 635 -21.64 -8.15 12.30
N GLY A 636 -21.86 -8.42 11.04
CA GLY A 636 -22.72 -7.60 10.23
C GLY A 636 -22.05 -6.32 9.72
N SER A 637 -22.79 -5.62 8.94
CA SER A 637 -22.34 -4.47 8.17
C SER A 637 -23.13 -3.23 8.53
N TYR A 638 -22.48 -2.08 8.42
CA TYR A 638 -23.07 -0.78 8.61
C TYR A 638 -23.05 -0.03 7.28
N LYS A 639 -23.87 1.02 7.18
CA LYS A 639 -23.88 1.88 6.00
C LYS A 639 -22.45 2.33 5.69
N TYR A 640 -22.05 2.15 4.43
CA TYR A 640 -20.74 2.60 3.96
C TYR A 640 -20.61 4.11 4.08
N LEU A 641 -19.47 4.56 4.60
CA LEU A 641 -19.11 5.96 4.68
C LEU A 641 -17.97 6.25 3.72
N SER A 642 -18.10 7.28 2.89
CA SER A 642 -17.05 7.69 2.00
C SER A 642 -15.86 8.29 2.75
N TYR A 643 -14.64 8.06 2.25
CA TYR A 643 -13.43 8.66 2.83
C TYR A 643 -13.49 10.19 2.81
N ASN A 644 -13.96 10.79 1.71
CA ASN A 644 -14.10 12.23 1.60
C ASN A 644 -15.13 12.82 2.59
N GLN A 645 -16.20 12.08 2.86
CA GLN A 645 -17.17 12.48 3.89
C GLN A 645 -16.55 12.38 5.29
N PHE A 646 -15.80 11.32 5.56
CA PHE A 646 -15.05 11.17 6.82
C PHE A 646 -14.08 12.33 7.05
N VAL A 647 -13.27 12.68 6.05
CA VAL A 647 -12.30 13.79 6.15
C VAL A 647 -13.03 15.12 6.41
N ARG A 648 -14.13 15.42 5.70
CA ARG A 648 -14.92 16.62 5.93
C ARG A 648 -15.52 16.66 7.34
N ASP A 649 -16.13 15.57 7.80
CA ASP A 649 -16.79 15.50 9.11
C ASP A 649 -15.81 15.58 10.29
N ASN A 650 -14.54 15.31 10.05
CA ASN A 650 -13.49 15.30 11.07
C ASN A 650 -12.40 16.37 10.84
N ALA A 651 -12.52 17.23 9.83
CA ALA A 651 -11.52 18.26 9.47
C ALA A 651 -11.15 19.21 10.63
N SER A 652 -12.01 19.36 11.64
CA SER A 652 -11.72 20.17 12.85
C SER A 652 -10.99 19.40 13.95
N LYS A 653 -10.72 18.10 13.75
CA LYS A 653 -10.10 17.23 14.77
C LYS A 653 -8.68 16.81 14.39
N TYR A 654 -8.23 17.07 13.16
CA TYR A 654 -6.93 16.73 12.61
C TYR A 654 -6.15 17.96 12.15
#